data_7c65348c5c6683c4cf72b3472024c807
#
_entry.id   7c65348c5c6683c4cf72b3472024c807
#
_cell.length_a   1.000
_cell.length_b   1.000
_cell.length_c   1.000
_cell.angle_alpha   90.00
_cell.angle_beta   90.00
_cell.angle_gamma   90.00
#
_symmetry.space_group_name_H-M   'P 1'
#
loop_
_entity.id
_entity.type
_entity.pdbx_description
1 polymer ?
#
loop_
_entity_poly.entity_id
_entity_poly.type
_entity_poly.pdbx_seq_one_letter_code
_entity_poly.pdbx_strand_id
1 'polypeptide(L)'
;NEIGTATVTLYKDITDSERTQEITVMGNVTLELNGKTLGGRYGIARISVSDGGTLTVNGDGDMDTPIYVNENSKLVINGGGYFNSVSVKKGGNAEIGGGTIQGLSVRGNVKLSGGKFNDIEIFNGNLESVLADGYAYKNADGTWLSIDEREKDSYLGGSKGALSVEEAPIKSASIAWVGEEAPVIYRNGEKYLYVDITYELAVGSRGATYSDFVNGNNRIKDYNLYNKYMVHCYEIGKLAAKDGEVEYYIVLKCNGYEYKSNVLKLTLATCSHPKDSFSYENDGFVICGICDALIEAEVVDADGKSLGYADIESAIKLAQENEGSTVKLMSEGVSESVTVTGGRFTVDFNGKKVFYQFDVNGGDVTFTSSVKQADVETLISGIEVNGTDAKVTIDGKIKLGSVTLTSGALAVNSAESYIKELSINGGKTVVNGANIDALKANGGDTVINYVTADSLSVNINGSGSISIVAGEFGSTTCKTDSGYTLGMAIASGSRVYDSNMNGAIIYTYDAIQTMTKTDRIFVDKCVHKDGKGSYVLDGNPCPYCSEEIVATVSYTAGGSEETDLFSDICDAFDKANEIGTATVTLYKDITDDITDTIAVTGNVTLELNGKRLSQPGTDVWYSIEVTSGKLTVNGSGLIKRVAVRNGSNAEINGGTFSDFIIKDGGNAVIKGGQFYSLQVSGEGRNVGQLLADGYAYWRFIDSGIWSTIAEREKQDIANVEVKEAPIKSATATANKTVLYRNGGGARQISFKFNVKTSDGYTVSDANKVTVGLYVGDTLIRESDFGGNSSTFANASEISDTDGTVKAHLVIKLNGYEYVTNDVEFEIATC
;
A
#
# COMPACT_ATOMS: atom_id res chain seq x y z
N ASN A 1 -44.77 65.11 40.13
CA ASN A 1 -44.68 63.87 40.98
C ASN A 1 -45.90 63.84 41.95
N GLU A 2 -46.28 64.95 42.59
CA GLU A 2 -47.41 65.00 43.58
C GLU A 2 -48.76 64.70 42.92
N ILE A 3 -48.93 64.93 41.61
CA ILE A 3 -50.20 64.82 40.89
C ILE A 3 -50.41 63.38 40.38
N GLY A 4 -49.38 62.52 40.42
CA GLY A 4 -49.35 61.14 39.87
C GLY A 4 -49.27 61.06 38.37
N THR A 5 -50.05 61.86 37.63
CA THR A 5 -49.97 61.90 36.13
C THR A 5 -50.07 63.36 35.68
N ALA A 6 -49.15 63.90 34.91
CA ALA A 6 -49.08 65.23 34.41
C ALA A 6 -48.50 65.35 33.00
N THR A 7 -49.00 66.29 32.21
CA THR A 7 -48.35 66.69 30.92
C THR A 7 -47.68 68.05 31.13
N VAL A 8 -46.40 68.13 30.74
CA VAL A 8 -45.62 69.33 30.78
C VAL A 8 -45.30 69.73 29.30
N THR A 9 -45.78 70.86 28.85
CA THR A 9 -45.55 71.37 27.50
C THR A 9 -44.56 72.50 27.59
N LEU A 10 -43.52 72.46 26.80
CA LEU A 10 -42.49 73.48 26.61
C LEU A 10 -42.99 74.54 25.64
N TYR A 11 -43.02 75.79 26.09
CA TYR A 11 -43.37 76.96 25.25
C TYR A 11 -42.15 77.81 24.89
N LYS A 12 -41.03 77.60 25.53
CA LYS A 12 -39.72 78.21 25.25
C LYS A 12 -38.60 77.29 25.60
N ASP A 13 -37.45 77.54 25.07
CA ASP A 13 -36.21 76.88 25.42
C ASP A 13 -35.88 77.07 26.91
N ILE A 14 -35.51 76.09 27.61
CA ILE A 14 -35.02 76.03 28.95
C ILE A 14 -33.54 75.72 28.95
N THR A 15 -32.70 76.71 28.73
CA THR A 15 -31.26 76.62 28.61
C THR A 15 -30.49 77.40 29.65
N ASP A 16 -31.15 77.83 30.75
CA ASP A 16 -30.60 78.72 31.70
C ASP A 16 -29.35 78.20 32.43
N SER A 17 -28.33 79.09 32.54
CA SER A 17 -26.96 78.78 32.92
C SER A 17 -26.66 78.89 34.45
N GLU A 18 -27.64 79.20 35.26
CA GLU A 18 -27.32 79.59 36.69
C GLU A 18 -27.57 78.48 37.72
N ARG A 19 -28.17 77.27 37.37
CA ARG A 19 -28.44 76.27 38.40
C ARG A 19 -28.32 74.82 37.81
N THR A 20 -27.40 74.10 38.32
CA THR A 20 -27.31 72.60 38.12
C THR A 20 -28.43 72.00 38.95
N GLN A 21 -29.58 71.72 38.36
CA GLN A 21 -30.71 71.06 39.04
C GLN A 21 -30.91 69.68 38.40
N GLU A 22 -31.24 68.71 39.25
CA GLU A 22 -31.70 67.38 38.82
C GLU A 22 -33.25 67.39 38.80
N ILE A 23 -33.82 66.91 37.71
CA ILE A 23 -35.25 66.61 37.65
C ILE A 23 -35.48 65.14 37.94
N THR A 24 -36.21 64.88 39.04
CA THR A 24 -36.57 63.46 39.36
C THR A 24 -38.06 63.23 39.00
N VAL A 25 -38.31 62.24 38.19
CA VAL A 25 -39.64 61.81 37.75
C VAL A 25 -40.05 60.56 38.57
N MET A 26 -40.97 60.69 39.48
CA MET A 26 -41.46 59.56 40.31
C MET A 26 -42.95 59.23 40.04
N GLY A 27 -43.63 59.94 39.18
CA GLY A 27 -44.97 59.72 38.66
C GLY A 27 -45.02 59.57 37.18
N ASN A 28 -46.18 59.53 36.58
CA ASN A 28 -46.37 59.45 35.13
C ASN A 28 -46.34 60.86 34.54
N VAL A 29 -45.22 61.19 33.91
CA VAL A 29 -45.04 62.53 33.31
C VAL A 29 -44.93 62.46 31.83
N THR A 30 -45.77 63.18 31.10
CA THR A 30 -45.60 63.39 29.65
C THR A 30 -44.97 64.73 29.45
N LEU A 31 -43.84 64.77 28.76
CA LEU A 31 -43.14 65.96 28.35
C LEU A 31 -43.32 66.20 26.84
N GLU A 32 -44.04 67.27 26.54
CA GLU A 32 -44.19 67.76 25.16
C GLU A 32 -43.11 68.78 24.83
N LEU A 33 -42.14 68.39 24.04
CA LEU A 33 -41.01 69.29 23.67
C LEU A 33 -41.44 70.51 22.82
N ASN A 34 -42.42 70.28 21.95
CA ASN A 34 -43.04 71.37 21.13
C ASN A 34 -41.97 72.22 20.34
N GLY A 35 -40.94 71.56 19.83
CA GLY A 35 -39.84 72.16 19.08
C GLY A 35 -38.91 73.04 19.97
N LYS A 36 -38.88 72.79 21.26
CA LYS A 36 -38.07 73.56 22.23
C LYS A 36 -36.96 72.72 22.80
N THR A 37 -35.91 73.30 23.27
CA THR A 37 -34.74 72.73 23.88
C THR A 37 -34.89 72.70 25.40
N LEU A 38 -34.67 71.54 26.02
CA LEU A 38 -34.56 71.34 27.44
C LEU A 38 -33.14 70.96 27.82
N GLY A 39 -32.46 71.81 28.52
CA GLY A 39 -31.07 71.63 28.91
C GLY A 39 -30.13 72.53 28.18
N GLY A 40 -28.86 72.39 28.43
CA GLY A 40 -27.78 73.20 27.88
C GLY A 40 -26.55 73.10 28.75
N ARG A 41 -25.45 73.72 28.35
CA ARG A 41 -24.12 73.43 28.88
C ARG A 41 -24.01 73.70 30.40
N TYR A 42 -24.98 74.48 30.98
CA TYR A 42 -24.99 74.86 32.40
C TYR A 42 -26.39 74.78 33.07
N GLY A 43 -27.38 74.18 32.38
CA GLY A 43 -28.77 74.11 32.85
C GLY A 43 -29.10 72.94 33.76
N ILE A 44 -30.01 72.13 33.31
CA ILE A 44 -30.44 70.94 34.07
C ILE A 44 -29.32 69.86 33.96
N ALA A 45 -28.80 69.46 35.12
CA ALA A 45 -27.70 68.49 35.20
C ALA A 45 -28.08 67.09 34.71
N ARG A 46 -29.27 66.62 34.99
CA ARG A 46 -29.81 65.32 34.58
C ARG A 46 -31.29 65.18 34.82
N ILE A 47 -31.95 64.33 34.13
CA ILE A 47 -33.28 63.83 34.42
C ILE A 47 -33.21 62.44 34.98
N SER A 48 -33.69 62.15 36.15
CA SER A 48 -33.72 60.84 36.76
C SER A 48 -35.20 60.35 36.82
N VAL A 49 -35.51 59.28 36.12
CA VAL A 49 -36.79 58.56 36.23
C VAL A 49 -36.63 57.51 37.29
N SER A 50 -37.33 57.55 38.39
CA SER A 50 -37.16 56.70 39.59
C SER A 50 -38.45 56.36 40.26
N ASP A 51 -38.39 55.47 41.29
CA ASP A 51 -39.47 55.12 42.15
C ASP A 51 -40.78 54.69 41.44
N GLY A 52 -40.62 53.93 40.35
CA GLY A 52 -41.75 53.46 39.54
C GLY A 52 -42.33 54.52 38.58
N GLY A 53 -41.67 55.66 38.45
CA GLY A 53 -42.14 56.75 37.58
C GLY A 53 -42.00 56.36 36.08
N THR A 54 -42.85 57.04 35.29
CA THR A 54 -42.82 56.95 33.83
C THR A 54 -42.61 58.35 33.22
N LEU A 55 -41.60 58.53 32.42
CA LEU A 55 -41.42 59.69 31.58
C LEU A 55 -41.73 59.36 30.12
N THR A 56 -42.72 60.05 29.57
CA THR A 56 -43.00 60.01 28.11
C THR A 56 -42.54 61.31 27.50
N VAL A 57 -41.71 61.24 26.45
CA VAL A 57 -41.23 62.44 25.75
C VAL A 57 -41.77 62.42 24.31
N ASN A 58 -42.53 63.39 23.95
CA ASN A 58 -43.14 63.62 22.67
C ASN A 58 -42.70 64.94 22.02
N GLY A 59 -42.96 64.97 20.71
CA GLY A 59 -42.72 66.15 19.88
C GLY A 59 -41.25 66.30 19.43
N ASP A 60 -41.03 67.27 18.58
CA ASP A 60 -39.67 67.61 18.06
C ASP A 60 -39.06 68.67 19.02
N GLY A 61 -37.83 68.59 19.29
CA GLY A 61 -37.08 69.44 20.16
C GLY A 61 -35.83 68.78 20.70
N ASP A 62 -35.00 69.58 21.39
CA ASP A 62 -33.71 69.06 21.86
C ASP A 62 -33.70 68.77 23.35
N MET A 63 -33.21 67.65 23.70
CA MET A 63 -32.99 67.15 25.05
C MET A 63 -31.50 67.10 25.33
N ASP A 64 -30.86 68.22 25.59
CA ASP A 64 -29.39 68.30 25.86
C ASP A 64 -29.02 67.72 27.22
N THR A 65 -30.02 67.41 28.02
CA THR A 65 -29.89 66.89 29.42
C THR A 65 -29.85 65.36 29.38
N PRO A 66 -28.88 64.74 30.04
CA PRO A 66 -28.89 63.31 30.20
C PRO A 66 -30.10 62.75 30.93
N ILE A 67 -30.66 61.59 30.38
CA ILE A 67 -31.81 60.93 31.04
C ILE A 67 -31.28 59.65 31.64
N TYR A 68 -31.56 59.40 32.93
CA TYR A 68 -31.29 58.16 33.65
C TYR A 68 -32.59 57.47 34.02
N VAL A 69 -32.75 56.24 33.58
CA VAL A 69 -33.90 55.41 33.90
C VAL A 69 -33.49 54.39 34.96
N ASN A 70 -33.98 54.59 36.21
CA ASN A 70 -33.59 53.74 37.31
C ASN A 70 -34.49 52.50 37.40
N GLU A 71 -34.18 51.63 38.35
CA GLU A 71 -34.92 50.37 38.58
C GLU A 71 -36.42 50.61 38.73
N ASN A 72 -37.23 49.70 38.13
CA ASN A 72 -38.72 49.74 38.16
C ASN A 72 -39.37 50.97 37.49
N SER A 73 -38.60 51.82 36.82
CA SER A 73 -39.08 53.02 36.14
C SER A 73 -39.08 52.87 34.63
N LYS A 74 -39.84 53.74 33.94
CA LYS A 74 -40.00 53.62 32.46
C LYS A 74 -39.75 54.94 31.75
N LEU A 75 -39.09 54.87 30.63
CA LEU A 75 -38.94 55.94 29.64
C LEU A 75 -39.66 55.55 28.36
N VAL A 76 -40.40 56.47 27.75
CA VAL A 76 -41.02 56.35 26.45
C VAL A 76 -40.58 57.55 25.60
N ILE A 77 -39.97 57.34 24.46
CA ILE A 77 -39.58 58.39 23.50
C ILE A 77 -40.38 58.17 22.20
N ASN A 78 -41.32 59.09 21.91
CA ASN A 78 -42.12 59.04 20.67
C ASN A 78 -41.81 60.22 19.73
N GLY A 79 -41.02 61.18 20.15
CA GLY A 79 -40.76 62.41 19.42
C GLY A 79 -39.52 62.29 18.49
N GLY A 80 -39.44 63.17 17.48
CA GLY A 80 -38.32 63.26 16.52
C GLY A 80 -37.10 64.05 17.02
N GLY A 81 -37.07 64.45 18.27
CA GLY A 81 -36.12 65.42 18.83
C GLY A 81 -34.70 64.85 19.02
N TYR A 82 -33.76 65.67 19.36
CA TYR A 82 -32.38 65.26 19.68
C TYR A 82 -32.25 64.97 21.18
N PHE A 83 -31.55 63.90 21.53
CA PHE A 83 -31.30 63.49 22.92
C PHE A 83 -29.82 63.26 23.11
N ASN A 84 -29.20 63.98 24.00
CA ASN A 84 -27.77 63.93 24.23
C ASN A 84 -27.32 62.55 24.79
N SER A 85 -27.99 62.09 25.86
CA SER A 85 -27.69 60.77 26.43
C SER A 85 -28.90 60.20 27.17
N VAL A 86 -29.11 58.90 26.94
CA VAL A 86 -30.07 58.04 27.64
C VAL A 86 -29.36 56.85 28.27
N SER A 87 -29.46 56.72 29.58
CA SER A 87 -28.88 55.61 30.35
C SER A 87 -29.96 54.82 31.08
N VAL A 88 -30.21 53.61 30.63
CA VAL A 88 -31.18 52.70 31.26
C VAL A 88 -30.42 51.78 32.22
N LYS A 89 -30.62 51.95 33.51
CA LYS A 89 -29.98 51.17 34.57
C LYS A 89 -30.62 49.80 34.70
N LYS A 90 -29.99 48.92 35.46
CA LYS A 90 -30.49 47.57 35.74
C LYS A 90 -31.88 47.67 36.32
N GLY A 91 -32.84 46.90 35.79
CA GLY A 91 -34.28 46.94 36.24
C GLY A 91 -35.08 48.10 35.69
N GLY A 92 -34.48 49.12 35.02
CA GLY A 92 -35.17 50.16 34.28
C GLY A 92 -35.69 49.69 32.94
N ASN A 93 -36.71 50.36 32.38
CA ASN A 93 -37.31 50.00 31.08
C ASN A 93 -37.34 51.24 30.19
N ALA A 94 -37.09 51.06 28.90
CA ALA A 94 -37.26 52.08 27.86
C ALA A 94 -37.89 51.58 26.59
N GLU A 95 -38.77 52.37 26.03
CA GLU A 95 -39.38 52.21 24.70
C GLU A 95 -39.00 53.45 23.88
N ILE A 96 -38.28 53.25 22.78
CA ILE A 96 -37.78 54.32 21.95
C ILE A 96 -38.32 54.14 20.55
N GLY A 97 -39.28 54.99 20.16
CA GLY A 97 -39.90 54.95 18.83
C GLY A 97 -39.44 56.03 17.89
N GLY A 98 -38.54 56.93 18.32
CA GLY A 98 -38.11 58.08 17.53
C GLY A 98 -36.93 58.80 18.13
N GLY A 99 -36.61 59.97 17.55
CA GLY A 99 -35.55 60.85 17.97
C GLY A 99 -34.15 60.49 17.47
N THR A 100 -33.23 61.42 17.70
CA THR A 100 -31.76 61.21 17.46
C THR A 100 -31.07 61.18 18.81
N ILE A 101 -30.55 59.99 19.18
CA ILE A 101 -29.89 59.77 20.47
C ILE A 101 -28.39 59.74 20.26
N GLN A 102 -27.68 60.68 20.88
CA GLN A 102 -26.23 60.79 20.76
C GLN A 102 -25.52 59.56 21.43
N GLY A 103 -25.97 59.18 22.62
CA GLY A 103 -25.46 58.04 23.35
C GLY A 103 -26.56 57.28 24.08
N LEU A 104 -26.70 55.98 23.87
CA LEU A 104 -27.60 55.08 24.55
C LEU A 104 -26.79 54.02 25.32
N SER A 105 -26.91 54.04 26.65
CA SER A 105 -26.27 53.05 27.53
C SER A 105 -27.33 52.16 28.18
N VAL A 106 -27.27 50.85 27.90
CA VAL A 106 -28.30 49.86 28.25
C VAL A 106 -27.78 48.84 29.27
N ARG A 107 -28.33 48.88 30.48
CA ARG A 107 -28.16 47.86 31.52
C ARG A 107 -29.50 47.24 31.95
N GLY A 108 -30.60 47.83 31.53
CA GLY A 108 -32.00 47.43 31.77
C GLY A 108 -32.66 46.91 30.49
N ASN A 109 -33.97 46.96 30.46
CA ASN A 109 -34.76 46.49 29.31
C ASN A 109 -35.03 47.70 28.38
N VAL A 110 -34.66 47.52 27.11
CA VAL A 110 -34.91 48.54 26.09
C VAL A 110 -35.59 47.89 24.89
N LYS A 111 -36.54 48.62 24.30
CA LYS A 111 -37.17 48.26 23.03
C LYS A 111 -37.06 49.42 22.06
N LEU A 112 -36.35 49.19 20.94
CA LEU A 112 -36.17 50.18 19.88
C LEU A 112 -37.13 49.90 18.74
N SER A 113 -38.04 50.80 18.48
CA SER A 113 -38.97 50.72 17.35
C SER A 113 -38.85 51.95 16.41
N GLY A 114 -37.77 52.68 16.53
CA GLY A 114 -37.45 53.84 15.73
C GLY A 114 -36.31 54.62 16.29
N GLY A 115 -35.95 55.74 15.64
CA GLY A 115 -34.90 56.64 16.07
C GLY A 115 -33.57 56.45 15.34
N LYS A 116 -32.66 57.41 15.59
CA LYS A 116 -31.28 57.40 15.11
C LYS A 116 -30.31 57.37 16.28
N PHE A 117 -29.30 56.59 16.23
CA PHE A 117 -28.37 56.37 17.32
C PHE A 117 -26.96 56.60 16.83
N ASN A 118 -26.20 57.52 17.46
CA ASN A 118 -24.81 57.72 17.13
C ASN A 118 -23.92 56.76 17.94
N ASP A 119 -24.32 56.40 19.16
CA ASP A 119 -23.60 55.49 20.03
C ASP A 119 -24.57 54.64 20.84
N ILE A 120 -24.40 53.34 20.81
CA ILE A 120 -25.18 52.38 21.59
C ILE A 120 -24.22 51.46 22.34
N GLU A 121 -24.37 51.38 23.67
CA GLU A 121 -23.61 50.46 24.52
C GLU A 121 -24.55 49.57 25.32
N ILE A 122 -24.45 48.24 25.13
CA ILE A 122 -25.32 47.25 25.77
C ILE A 122 -24.46 46.37 26.68
N PHE A 123 -24.69 46.37 27.97
CA PHE A 123 -23.91 45.66 28.98
C PHE A 123 -24.36 44.21 29.18
N ASN A 124 -25.64 43.89 28.94
CA ASN A 124 -26.22 42.57 29.12
C ASN A 124 -27.01 42.18 27.86
N GLY A 125 -26.34 41.73 26.83
CA GLY A 125 -26.95 41.38 25.55
C GLY A 125 -26.14 41.91 24.35
N ASN A 126 -26.82 41.98 23.22
CA ASN A 126 -26.28 42.42 21.95
C ASN A 126 -27.26 43.41 21.29
N LEU A 127 -26.90 43.94 20.12
CA LEU A 127 -27.74 44.90 19.41
C LEU A 127 -29.13 44.36 19.05
N GLU A 128 -29.23 43.05 18.73
CA GLU A 128 -30.53 42.38 18.45
C GLU A 128 -31.45 42.34 19.65
N SER A 129 -30.91 42.19 20.87
CA SER A 129 -31.68 42.03 22.10
C SER A 129 -32.50 43.26 22.50
N VAL A 130 -32.19 44.44 21.94
CA VAL A 130 -32.89 45.70 22.27
C VAL A 130 -33.81 46.16 21.14
N LEU A 131 -33.88 45.50 20.01
CA LEU A 131 -34.84 45.78 18.96
C LEU A 131 -36.26 45.37 19.37
N ALA A 132 -37.25 46.12 18.98
CA ALA A 132 -38.63 45.68 18.98
C ALA A 132 -38.88 44.70 17.79
N ASP A 133 -39.84 43.82 17.99
CA ASP A 133 -40.19 42.84 16.95
C ASP A 133 -40.59 43.51 15.64
N GLY A 134 -39.99 43.08 14.53
CA GLY A 134 -40.19 43.63 13.19
C GLY A 134 -39.40 44.91 12.88
N TYR A 135 -38.43 45.27 13.69
CA TYR A 135 -37.56 46.42 13.46
C TYR A 135 -36.08 45.96 13.28
N ALA A 136 -35.31 46.79 12.60
CA ALA A 136 -33.90 46.48 12.29
C ALA A 136 -33.04 47.74 12.19
N TYR A 137 -31.74 47.60 12.39
CA TYR A 137 -30.79 48.69 12.23
C TYR A 137 -30.40 48.86 10.76
N LYS A 138 -30.33 50.13 10.35
CA LYS A 138 -29.92 50.56 9.03
C LYS A 138 -28.79 51.58 9.18
N ASN A 139 -27.72 51.34 8.42
CA ASN A 139 -26.58 52.26 8.36
C ASN A 139 -26.90 53.58 7.66
N ALA A 140 -26.06 54.59 7.82
CA ALA A 140 -26.22 55.89 7.19
C ALA A 140 -26.16 55.83 5.65
N ASP A 141 -25.52 54.77 5.06
CA ASP A 141 -25.48 54.51 3.63
C ASP A 141 -26.75 53.82 3.09
N GLY A 142 -27.69 53.49 3.96
CA GLY A 142 -28.92 52.78 3.64
C GLY A 142 -28.83 51.27 3.65
N THR A 143 -27.69 50.67 4.00
CA THR A 143 -27.55 49.23 4.15
C THR A 143 -28.03 48.77 5.53
N TRP A 144 -28.57 47.52 5.60
CA TRP A 144 -28.99 46.91 6.85
C TRP A 144 -27.81 46.29 7.60
N LEU A 145 -27.78 46.34 8.94
CA LEU A 145 -26.85 45.57 9.73
C LEU A 145 -27.10 44.07 9.53
N SER A 146 -26.04 43.32 9.31
CA SER A 146 -26.09 41.86 9.20
C SER A 146 -26.50 41.19 10.53
N ILE A 147 -26.97 39.97 10.48
CA ILE A 147 -27.29 39.17 11.71
C ILE A 147 -26.05 39.07 12.58
N ASP A 148 -24.90 38.78 11.98
CA ASP A 148 -23.64 38.62 12.73
C ASP A 148 -23.24 39.86 13.51
N GLU A 149 -23.44 41.06 12.93
CA GLU A 149 -23.21 42.34 13.63
C GLU A 149 -24.21 42.56 14.74
N ARG A 150 -25.51 42.25 14.52
CA ARG A 150 -26.53 42.45 15.53
C ARG A 150 -26.41 41.50 16.72
N GLU A 151 -26.07 40.20 16.44
CA GLU A 151 -25.98 39.17 17.49
C GLU A 151 -24.64 39.18 18.25
N LYS A 152 -23.55 39.67 17.62
CA LYS A 152 -22.22 39.63 18.25
C LYS A 152 -21.81 40.94 18.88
N ASP A 153 -22.27 42.08 18.35
CA ASP A 153 -21.85 43.38 18.82
C ASP A 153 -22.73 43.86 19.99
N SER A 154 -22.12 44.24 21.10
CA SER A 154 -22.75 44.88 22.26
C SER A 154 -22.47 46.38 22.30
N TYR A 155 -21.64 46.86 21.40
CA TYR A 155 -21.25 48.26 21.28
C TYR A 155 -21.27 48.72 19.84
N LEU A 156 -21.82 49.89 19.59
CA LEU A 156 -21.78 50.54 18.30
C LEU A 156 -21.50 52.01 18.52
N GLY A 157 -20.40 52.48 17.90
CA GLY A 157 -20.00 53.89 17.98
C GLY A 157 -18.78 54.22 17.10
N GLY A 158 -18.49 55.47 16.96
CA GLY A 158 -17.26 55.95 16.32
C GLY A 158 -17.23 55.87 14.80
N SER A 159 -16.60 54.85 14.23
CA SER A 159 -16.31 54.77 12.81
C SER A 159 -17.45 54.27 11.91
N LYS A 160 -18.51 53.66 12.47
CA LYS A 160 -19.62 53.12 11.67
C LYS A 160 -20.73 54.16 11.34
N GLY A 161 -20.67 55.36 11.95
CA GLY A 161 -21.69 56.41 11.73
C GLY A 161 -22.98 56.14 12.48
N ALA A 162 -23.98 57.09 12.37
CA ALA A 162 -25.28 56.94 12.98
C ALA A 162 -26.10 55.81 12.37
N LEU A 163 -26.71 54.97 13.22
CA LEU A 163 -27.69 53.97 12.80
C LEU A 163 -29.11 54.55 12.94
N SER A 164 -29.98 54.16 12.00
CA SER A 164 -31.44 54.32 12.18
C SER A 164 -32.06 52.96 12.50
N VAL A 165 -33.11 52.98 13.35
CA VAL A 165 -33.99 51.82 13.53
C VAL A 165 -35.23 52.04 12.70
N GLU A 166 -35.48 51.14 11.80
CA GLU A 166 -36.60 51.22 10.85
C GLU A 166 -37.37 49.89 10.83
N GLU A 167 -38.58 49.90 10.28
CA GLU A 167 -39.35 48.66 10.09
C GLU A 167 -38.59 47.70 9.15
N ALA A 168 -38.35 46.52 9.65
CA ALA A 168 -37.59 45.49 8.89
C ALA A 168 -38.40 45.02 7.69
N PRO A 169 -37.77 44.75 6.53
CA PRO A 169 -38.47 44.23 5.36
C PRO A 169 -39.14 42.86 5.60
N ILE A 170 -38.63 42.09 6.55
CA ILE A 170 -39.22 40.81 6.99
C ILE A 170 -39.60 40.97 8.46
N LYS A 171 -40.91 40.86 8.74
CA LYS A 171 -41.45 40.99 10.09
C LYS A 171 -41.34 39.73 10.94
N SER A 172 -41.53 38.60 10.30
CA SER A 172 -41.42 37.30 10.94
C SER A 172 -41.04 36.23 9.93
N ALA A 173 -40.37 35.19 10.37
CA ALA A 173 -40.21 33.99 9.62
C ALA A 173 -40.09 32.79 10.56
N SER A 174 -40.67 31.70 10.14
CA SER A 174 -40.62 30.44 10.87
C SER A 174 -40.38 29.28 9.92
N ILE A 175 -39.70 28.24 10.40
CA ILE A 175 -39.47 26.99 9.69
C ILE A 175 -40.00 25.83 10.52
N ALA A 176 -40.49 24.81 9.84
CA ALA A 176 -40.93 23.55 10.45
C ALA A 176 -40.53 22.36 9.55
N TRP A 177 -40.21 21.22 10.14
CA TRP A 177 -40.04 19.99 9.38
C TRP A 177 -41.40 19.48 8.86
N VAL A 178 -41.43 18.99 7.62
CA VAL A 178 -42.62 18.36 7.08
C VAL A 178 -42.65 16.89 7.52
N GLY A 179 -43.65 16.54 8.36
CA GLY A 179 -43.96 15.19 8.77
C GLY A 179 -43.30 14.67 10.04
N GLU A 180 -42.21 15.27 10.53
CA GLU A 180 -41.50 14.84 11.74
C GLU A 180 -41.02 16.05 12.55
N GLU A 181 -41.05 15.96 13.90
CA GLU A 181 -40.62 17.08 14.75
C GLU A 181 -39.11 17.18 14.93
N ALA A 182 -38.38 16.04 14.84
CA ALA A 182 -36.91 15.99 14.96
C ALA A 182 -36.36 14.81 14.14
N PRO A 183 -36.20 14.95 12.83
CA PRO A 183 -35.77 13.87 11.96
C PRO A 183 -34.34 13.46 12.25
N VAL A 184 -34.05 12.18 12.01
CA VAL A 184 -32.69 11.66 11.92
C VAL A 184 -32.23 11.78 10.48
N ILE A 185 -31.10 12.43 10.30
CA ILE A 185 -30.44 12.58 9.00
C ILE A 185 -29.13 11.81 8.99
N TYR A 186 -28.96 10.98 8.01
CA TYR A 186 -27.72 10.23 7.81
C TYR A 186 -26.80 11.01 6.90
N ARG A 187 -25.59 11.34 7.38
CA ARG A 187 -24.58 12.14 6.68
C ARG A 187 -24.12 11.51 5.38
N ASN A 188 -24.08 10.19 5.33
CA ASN A 188 -23.74 9.37 4.18
C ASN A 188 -24.98 8.84 3.45
N GLY A 189 -26.13 9.53 3.58
CA GLY A 189 -27.38 9.19 2.92
C GLY A 189 -27.75 10.20 1.85
N GLU A 190 -28.67 9.79 0.98
CA GLU A 190 -29.21 10.57 -0.14
C GLU A 190 -30.66 11.04 0.11
N LYS A 191 -31.20 10.78 1.30
CA LYS A 191 -32.56 11.10 1.64
C LYS A 191 -32.81 12.61 1.61
N TYR A 192 -33.96 13.01 1.05
CA TYR A 192 -34.40 14.40 1.04
C TYR A 192 -35.29 14.69 2.23
N LEU A 193 -35.06 15.81 2.91
CA LEU A 193 -35.98 16.38 3.90
C LEU A 193 -36.69 17.59 3.35
N TYR A 194 -37.92 17.79 3.80
CA TYR A 194 -38.69 18.94 3.42
C TYR A 194 -38.86 19.87 4.61
N VAL A 195 -38.69 21.16 4.39
CA VAL A 195 -38.86 22.23 5.37
C VAL A 195 -39.93 23.16 4.82
N ASP A 196 -41.01 23.37 5.60
CA ASP A 196 -41.97 24.41 5.32
C ASP A 196 -41.44 25.73 5.87
N ILE A 197 -41.48 26.78 5.07
CA ILE A 197 -41.04 28.13 5.42
C ILE A 197 -42.26 29.04 5.38
N THR A 198 -42.58 29.70 6.51
CA THR A 198 -43.60 30.70 6.60
C THR A 198 -42.95 32.04 6.95
N TYR A 199 -43.31 33.13 6.27
CA TYR A 199 -42.79 34.44 6.57
C TYR A 199 -43.78 35.55 6.28
N GLU A 200 -43.64 36.71 7.00
CA GLU A 200 -44.45 37.90 6.79
C GLU A 200 -43.56 39.07 6.36
N LEU A 201 -43.93 39.74 5.28
CA LEU A 201 -43.20 40.91 4.76
C LEU A 201 -43.85 42.22 5.25
N ALA A 202 -43.05 43.24 5.43
CA ALA A 202 -43.56 44.62 5.66
C ALA A 202 -44.26 45.14 4.38
N VAL A 203 -45.19 46.06 4.59
CA VAL A 203 -45.91 46.68 3.47
C VAL A 203 -44.97 47.41 2.53
N GLY A 204 -44.97 47.02 1.23
CA GLY A 204 -44.11 47.56 0.22
C GLY A 204 -42.81 46.78 -0.05
N SER A 205 -42.48 45.79 0.76
CA SER A 205 -41.39 44.87 0.51
C SER A 205 -41.78 43.87 -0.59
N ARG A 206 -40.88 43.62 -1.58
CA ARG A 206 -41.10 42.71 -2.70
C ARG A 206 -40.19 41.49 -2.54
N GLY A 207 -40.76 40.31 -2.18
CA GLY A 207 -40.19 39.02 -2.26
C GLY A 207 -38.88 38.79 -1.50
N ALA A 208 -38.87 37.87 -0.52
CA ALA A 208 -37.62 37.36 0.00
C ALA A 208 -36.95 36.49 -1.09
N THR A 209 -35.66 36.70 -1.33
CA THR A 209 -35.01 36.13 -2.49
C THR A 209 -34.04 34.98 -2.19
N TYR A 210 -33.59 34.83 -0.95
CA TYR A 210 -32.58 33.80 -0.61
C TYR A 210 -32.77 33.26 0.81
N SER A 211 -32.45 31.99 1.01
CA SER A 211 -32.31 31.39 2.33
C SER A 211 -30.97 30.68 2.43
N ASP A 212 -30.21 30.93 3.47
CA ASP A 212 -29.04 30.16 3.85
C ASP A 212 -29.42 29.24 5.01
N PHE A 213 -29.08 27.96 4.95
CA PHE A 213 -29.11 27.11 6.13
C PHE A 213 -27.84 27.37 6.92
N VAL A 214 -27.99 27.65 8.23
CA VAL A 214 -26.87 28.05 9.08
C VAL A 214 -26.83 27.22 10.36
N ASN A 215 -25.65 26.68 10.65
CA ASN A 215 -25.32 26.12 11.96
C ASN A 215 -24.00 26.75 12.43
N GLY A 216 -24.10 27.66 13.41
CA GLY A 216 -22.92 28.43 13.84
C GLY A 216 -22.31 29.25 12.73
N ASN A 217 -21.04 28.95 12.38
CA ASN A 217 -20.33 29.61 11.29
C ASN A 217 -20.49 28.91 9.94
N ASN A 218 -21.11 27.74 9.90
CA ASN A 218 -21.29 26.96 8.69
C ASN A 218 -22.55 27.40 7.96
N ARG A 219 -22.44 27.79 6.70
CA ARG A 219 -23.53 28.20 5.85
C ARG A 219 -23.57 27.38 4.57
N ILE A 220 -24.77 26.88 4.20
CA ILE A 220 -25.04 26.36 2.86
C ILE A 220 -25.64 27.51 2.05
N LYS A 221 -24.98 27.93 0.97
CA LYS A 221 -25.38 29.10 0.18
C LYS A 221 -26.35 28.75 -0.93
N ASP A 222 -27.28 29.73 -1.13
CA ASP A 222 -28.03 30.00 -2.38
C ASP A 222 -29.07 28.98 -2.84
N TYR A 223 -30.27 29.14 -2.30
CA TYR A 223 -31.44 28.54 -2.95
C TYR A 223 -32.54 29.59 -3.16
N ASN A 224 -33.14 29.59 -4.36
CA ASN A 224 -34.31 30.39 -4.68
C ASN A 224 -35.55 29.83 -3.97
N LEU A 225 -36.26 30.65 -3.21
CA LEU A 225 -37.46 30.25 -2.45
C LEU A 225 -38.67 30.01 -3.37
N TYR A 226 -39.10 28.74 -3.40
CA TYR A 226 -40.48 28.37 -3.72
C TYR A 226 -41.11 27.79 -2.44
N ASN A 227 -42.40 27.93 -2.23
CA ASN A 227 -43.17 27.71 -0.99
C ASN A 227 -42.98 26.35 -0.25
N LYS A 228 -42.20 25.41 -0.81
CA LYS A 228 -41.71 24.19 -0.15
C LYS A 228 -40.26 23.98 -0.49
N TYR A 229 -39.46 23.75 0.49
CA TYR A 229 -38.04 23.60 0.35
C TYR A 229 -37.59 22.15 0.54
N MET A 230 -36.92 21.58 -0.47
CA MET A 230 -36.32 20.27 -0.45
C MET A 230 -34.84 20.42 -0.09
N VAL A 231 -34.42 19.85 1.01
CA VAL A 231 -33.03 19.89 1.47
C VAL A 231 -32.41 18.52 1.33
N HIS A 232 -31.31 18.43 0.62
CA HIS A 232 -30.57 17.20 0.48
C HIS A 232 -29.82 16.86 1.79
N CYS A 233 -29.93 15.64 2.28
CA CYS A 233 -29.28 15.21 3.54
C CYS A 233 -27.77 15.41 3.54
N TYR A 234 -27.14 15.16 2.41
CA TYR A 234 -25.70 15.34 2.21
C TYR A 234 -25.23 16.79 2.47
N GLU A 235 -26.04 17.78 2.10
CA GLU A 235 -25.69 19.19 2.32
C GLU A 235 -25.81 19.55 3.80
N ILE A 236 -26.84 19.05 4.48
CA ILE A 236 -27.01 19.23 5.92
C ILE A 236 -25.91 18.52 6.69
N GLY A 237 -25.48 17.35 6.26
CA GLY A 237 -24.36 16.58 6.84
C GLY A 237 -23.06 17.38 6.86
N LYS A 238 -22.86 18.32 5.93
CA LYS A 238 -21.70 19.20 5.91
C LYS A 238 -21.72 20.32 6.96
N LEU A 239 -22.89 20.64 7.55
CA LEU A 239 -23.03 21.73 8.53
C LEU A 239 -22.43 21.37 9.88
N ALA A 240 -22.23 20.11 10.20
CA ALA A 240 -21.59 19.70 11.44
C ALA A 240 -20.55 18.59 11.22
N ALA A 241 -19.43 18.68 11.92
CA ALA A 241 -18.30 17.75 11.75
C ALA A 241 -18.49 16.38 12.42
N LYS A 242 -19.51 16.22 13.29
CA LYS A 242 -19.74 15.00 14.09
C LYS A 242 -21.22 14.66 14.17
N ASP A 243 -21.49 13.38 14.42
CA ASP A 243 -22.83 12.90 14.75
C ASP A 243 -23.32 13.48 16.08
N GLY A 244 -24.63 13.65 16.21
CA GLY A 244 -25.29 14.17 17.40
C GLY A 244 -26.44 15.11 17.07
N GLU A 245 -27.04 15.69 18.11
CA GLU A 245 -28.06 16.74 17.94
C GLU A 245 -27.42 18.00 17.37
N VAL A 246 -28.03 18.56 16.36
CA VAL A 246 -27.63 19.82 15.73
C VAL A 246 -28.83 20.75 15.62
N GLU A 247 -28.53 22.01 15.82
CA GLU A 247 -29.49 23.09 15.72
C GLU A 247 -29.17 23.93 14.48
N TYR A 248 -30.20 24.29 13.72
CA TYR A 248 -30.03 25.22 12.62
C TYR A 248 -31.28 26.05 12.38
N TYR A 249 -31.07 27.11 11.68
CA TYR A 249 -32.05 28.09 11.27
C TYR A 249 -31.78 28.45 9.82
N ILE A 250 -32.76 29.08 9.19
CA ILE A 250 -32.56 29.71 7.90
C ILE A 250 -32.41 31.22 8.07
N VAL A 251 -31.64 31.80 7.18
CA VAL A 251 -31.51 33.25 7.03
C VAL A 251 -32.22 33.68 5.77
N LEU A 252 -33.36 34.37 5.93
CA LEU A 252 -34.06 34.97 4.79
C LEU A 252 -33.49 36.35 4.50
N LYS A 253 -33.37 36.70 3.23
CA LYS A 253 -32.89 38.01 2.78
C LYS A 253 -33.94 38.71 1.97
N CYS A 254 -34.22 39.95 2.30
CA CYS A 254 -35.12 40.82 1.56
C CYS A 254 -34.55 42.26 1.52
N ASN A 255 -34.31 42.78 0.34
CA ASN A 255 -33.74 44.12 0.14
C ASN A 255 -32.43 44.36 0.92
N GLY A 256 -31.59 43.33 1.01
CA GLY A 256 -30.35 43.36 1.78
C GLY A 256 -30.48 43.11 3.27
N TYR A 257 -31.68 43.04 3.81
CA TYR A 257 -31.95 42.68 5.19
C TYR A 257 -31.92 41.18 5.39
N GLU A 258 -31.28 40.72 6.45
CA GLU A 258 -31.22 39.33 6.87
C GLU A 258 -32.10 39.12 8.09
N TYR A 259 -32.98 38.10 7.98
CA TYR A 259 -33.84 37.65 9.06
C TYR A 259 -33.55 36.21 9.43
N LYS A 260 -33.37 35.94 10.71
CA LYS A 260 -33.12 34.60 11.26
C LYS A 260 -34.44 33.98 11.69
N SER A 261 -34.76 32.80 11.18
CA SER A 261 -35.93 32.04 11.61
C SER A 261 -35.79 31.46 13.01
N ASN A 262 -36.84 30.79 13.49
CA ASN A 262 -36.71 29.89 14.64
C ASN A 262 -35.67 28.80 14.33
N VAL A 263 -35.15 28.24 15.42
CA VAL A 263 -34.18 27.12 15.36
C VAL A 263 -34.95 25.79 15.23
N LEU A 264 -34.56 24.96 14.30
CA LEU A 264 -34.95 23.57 14.23
C LEU A 264 -33.86 22.66 14.78
N LYS A 265 -34.28 21.53 15.38
CA LYS A 265 -33.39 20.49 15.87
C LYS A 265 -33.52 19.26 14.99
N LEU A 266 -32.40 18.57 14.77
CA LEU A 266 -32.37 17.25 14.20
C LEU A 266 -31.19 16.44 14.75
N THR A 267 -31.19 15.15 14.51
CA THR A 267 -30.08 14.27 14.87
C THR A 267 -29.30 13.93 13.60
N LEU A 268 -28.02 14.28 13.59
CA LEU A 268 -27.10 13.77 12.58
C LEU A 268 -26.56 12.41 13.04
N ALA A 269 -26.57 11.44 12.16
CA ALA A 269 -26.03 10.11 12.37
C ALA A 269 -25.28 9.65 11.13
N THR A 270 -24.38 8.71 11.29
CA THR A 270 -23.75 7.97 10.18
C THR A 270 -24.48 6.65 10.03
N CYS A 271 -25.05 6.39 8.86
CA CYS A 271 -25.69 5.11 8.58
C CYS A 271 -24.62 4.03 8.43
N SER A 272 -24.76 2.93 9.16
CA SER A 272 -23.90 1.77 9.02
C SER A 272 -24.25 0.90 7.81
N HIS A 273 -25.28 1.27 7.06
CA HIS A 273 -25.81 0.53 5.92
C HIS A 273 -25.99 -0.97 6.21
N PRO A 274 -26.86 -1.35 7.15
CA PRO A 274 -27.05 -2.76 7.48
C PRO A 274 -27.60 -3.51 6.27
N LYS A 275 -26.99 -4.63 5.92
CA LYS A 275 -27.31 -5.41 4.72
C LYS A 275 -28.77 -5.81 4.62
N ASP A 276 -29.43 -6.06 5.76
CA ASP A 276 -30.83 -6.43 5.81
C ASP A 276 -31.78 -5.29 5.41
N SER A 277 -31.30 -4.06 5.31
CA SER A 277 -32.08 -2.89 4.85
C SER A 277 -31.94 -2.62 3.35
N PHE A 278 -31.16 -3.41 2.60
CA PHE A 278 -30.91 -3.14 1.19
C PHE A 278 -32.12 -3.45 0.32
N SER A 279 -32.44 -2.53 -0.58
CA SER A 279 -33.32 -2.74 -1.71
C SER A 279 -32.50 -2.90 -2.98
N TYR A 280 -32.93 -3.82 -3.86
CA TYR A 280 -32.29 -4.11 -5.14
C TYR A 280 -33.20 -3.62 -6.25
N GLU A 281 -32.75 -2.62 -7.00
CA GLU A 281 -33.48 -2.07 -8.11
C GLU A 281 -33.30 -2.93 -9.40
N ASN A 282 -34.24 -2.83 -10.33
CA ASN A 282 -34.24 -3.65 -11.56
C ASN A 282 -33.08 -3.33 -12.51
N ASP A 283 -32.44 -2.18 -12.36
CA ASP A 283 -31.28 -1.69 -13.12
C ASP A 283 -29.93 -2.08 -12.52
N GLY A 284 -29.94 -2.86 -11.43
CA GLY A 284 -28.74 -3.39 -10.78
C GLY A 284 -28.16 -2.51 -9.67
N PHE A 285 -28.85 -1.42 -9.30
CA PHE A 285 -28.48 -0.59 -8.16
C PHE A 285 -28.90 -1.20 -6.83
N VAL A 286 -28.12 -0.94 -5.79
CA VAL A 286 -28.40 -1.34 -4.41
C VAL A 286 -28.54 -0.06 -3.57
N ILE A 287 -29.69 0.09 -2.91
CA ILE A 287 -30.02 1.28 -2.12
C ILE A 287 -30.23 0.88 -0.67
N CYS A 288 -29.67 1.65 0.26
CA CYS A 288 -29.96 1.48 1.68
C CYS A 288 -31.35 2.01 2.02
N GLY A 289 -32.29 1.15 2.42
CA GLY A 289 -33.67 1.54 2.77
C GLY A 289 -33.81 2.41 4.03
N ILE A 290 -32.69 2.65 4.75
CA ILE A 290 -32.69 3.54 5.92
C ILE A 290 -32.38 4.98 5.52
N CYS A 291 -31.36 5.18 4.67
CA CYS A 291 -30.83 6.50 4.35
C CYS A 291 -30.85 6.86 2.86
N ASP A 292 -31.41 6.00 2.04
CA ASP A 292 -31.53 6.09 0.58
C ASP A 292 -30.17 6.23 -0.16
N ALA A 293 -29.05 6.01 0.53
CA ALA A 293 -27.73 6.02 -0.09
C ALA A 293 -27.57 4.89 -1.10
N LEU A 294 -26.95 5.20 -2.23
CA LEU A 294 -26.49 4.20 -3.17
C LEU A 294 -25.34 3.39 -2.54
N ILE A 295 -25.51 2.07 -2.52
CA ILE A 295 -24.49 1.15 -2.02
C ILE A 295 -23.75 0.57 -3.22
N GLU A 296 -22.58 1.08 -3.49
CA GLU A 296 -21.78 0.66 -4.64
C GLU A 296 -20.81 -0.46 -4.29
N ALA A 297 -20.31 -0.49 -3.04
CA ALA A 297 -19.33 -1.47 -2.61
C ALA A 297 -19.48 -1.94 -1.16
N GLU A 298 -19.06 -3.18 -0.92
CA GLU A 298 -18.73 -3.74 0.38
C GLU A 298 -17.21 -3.67 0.56
N VAL A 299 -16.74 -3.19 1.71
CA VAL A 299 -15.34 -3.29 2.09
C VAL A 299 -15.17 -4.44 3.06
N VAL A 300 -14.30 -5.39 2.73
CA VAL A 300 -13.96 -6.51 3.60
C VAL A 300 -12.48 -6.44 4.00
N ASP A 301 -12.17 -6.83 5.23
CA ASP A 301 -10.78 -6.91 5.68
C ASP A 301 -10.04 -8.12 5.07
N ALA A 302 -8.77 -8.27 5.40
CA ALA A 302 -7.93 -9.37 4.90
C ALA A 302 -8.43 -10.77 5.34
N ASP A 303 -9.22 -10.85 6.40
CA ASP A 303 -9.83 -12.09 6.91
C ASP A 303 -11.20 -12.36 6.28
N GLY A 304 -11.70 -11.48 5.41
CA GLY A 304 -12.98 -11.57 4.73
C GLY A 304 -14.18 -11.10 5.56
N LYS A 305 -13.94 -10.40 6.67
CA LYS A 305 -14.99 -9.79 7.49
C LYS A 305 -15.39 -8.44 6.91
N SER A 306 -16.70 -8.20 6.80
CA SER A 306 -17.20 -6.89 6.34
C SER A 306 -16.83 -5.77 7.32
N LEU A 307 -16.21 -4.73 6.80
CA LEU A 307 -15.92 -3.47 7.47
C LEU A 307 -17.05 -2.46 7.28
N GLY A 308 -17.80 -2.55 6.19
CA GLY A 308 -18.92 -1.69 5.90
C GLY A 308 -19.35 -1.69 4.43
N TYR A 309 -20.41 -0.94 4.17
CA TYR A 309 -21.01 -0.75 2.85
C TYR A 309 -21.08 0.76 2.57
N ALA A 310 -20.74 1.18 1.37
CA ALA A 310 -20.68 2.60 1.04
C ALA A 310 -20.77 2.84 -0.48
N ASP A 311 -20.87 4.13 -0.86
CA ASP A 311 -20.51 4.58 -2.19
C ASP A 311 -19.04 4.27 -2.48
N ILE A 312 -18.64 4.31 -3.74
CA ILE A 312 -17.29 3.89 -4.15
C ILE A 312 -16.18 4.77 -3.54
N GLU A 313 -16.41 6.07 -3.43
CA GLU A 313 -15.40 7.01 -2.89
C GLU A 313 -15.15 6.77 -1.41
N SER A 314 -16.22 6.61 -0.64
CA SER A 314 -16.16 6.26 0.78
C SER A 314 -15.58 4.86 1.01
N ALA A 315 -15.90 3.89 0.16
CA ALA A 315 -15.35 2.54 0.21
C ALA A 315 -13.83 2.53 -0.05
N ILE A 316 -13.36 3.26 -1.05
CA ILE A 316 -11.92 3.43 -1.32
C ILE A 316 -11.22 4.07 -0.14
N LYS A 317 -11.79 5.13 0.45
CA LYS A 317 -11.22 5.78 1.63
C LYS A 317 -11.11 4.82 2.81
N LEU A 318 -12.17 4.05 3.09
CA LEU A 318 -12.15 3.03 4.14
C LEU A 318 -11.09 1.96 3.88
N ALA A 319 -10.93 1.54 2.62
CA ALA A 319 -9.91 0.57 2.24
C ALA A 319 -8.48 1.12 2.37
N GLN A 320 -8.26 2.39 2.08
CA GLN A 320 -6.96 3.04 2.28
C GLN A 320 -6.52 3.08 3.75
N GLU A 321 -7.49 3.13 4.68
CA GLU A 321 -7.26 3.11 6.13
C GLU A 321 -7.07 1.68 6.68
N ASN A 322 -7.43 0.63 5.90
CA ASN A 322 -7.41 -0.77 6.32
C ASN A 322 -6.56 -1.60 5.34
N GLU A 323 -5.31 -1.80 5.69
CA GLU A 323 -4.34 -2.49 4.84
C GLU A 323 -4.76 -3.93 4.51
N GLY A 324 -4.67 -4.31 3.24
CA GLY A 324 -5.01 -5.64 2.74
C GLY A 324 -6.51 -5.89 2.56
N SER A 325 -7.34 -4.87 2.73
CA SER A 325 -8.79 -4.97 2.52
C SER A 325 -9.16 -5.12 1.03
N THR A 326 -10.40 -5.53 0.79
CA THR A 326 -10.97 -5.64 -0.56
C THR A 326 -12.25 -4.81 -0.66
N VAL A 327 -12.29 -3.91 -1.63
CA VAL A 327 -13.49 -3.17 -2.07
C VAL A 327 -14.19 -4.02 -3.10
N LYS A 328 -15.28 -4.66 -2.72
CA LYS A 328 -16.07 -5.55 -3.58
C LYS A 328 -17.28 -4.82 -4.12
N LEU A 329 -17.37 -4.64 -5.44
CA LEU A 329 -18.50 -3.93 -6.05
C LEU A 329 -19.79 -4.71 -5.91
N MET A 330 -20.87 -4.00 -5.58
CA MET A 330 -22.21 -4.55 -5.35
C MET A 330 -23.22 -4.06 -6.38
N SER A 331 -23.09 -2.81 -6.80
CA SER A 331 -23.99 -2.16 -7.77
C SER A 331 -23.33 -2.02 -9.14
N GLU A 332 -24.13 -1.82 -10.17
CA GLU A 332 -23.66 -1.18 -11.40
C GLU A 332 -23.21 0.24 -11.06
N GLY A 333 -22.08 0.68 -11.64
CA GLY A 333 -21.50 1.99 -11.28
C GLY A 333 -22.02 3.12 -12.15
N VAL A 334 -22.08 4.31 -11.60
CA VAL A 334 -22.30 5.56 -12.32
C VAL A 334 -20.99 6.14 -12.84
N SER A 335 -21.06 7.08 -13.81
CA SER A 335 -19.85 7.70 -14.38
C SER A 335 -19.25 8.74 -13.43
N GLU A 336 -18.23 8.34 -12.66
CA GLU A 336 -17.52 9.20 -11.72
C GLU A 336 -15.99 8.97 -11.78
N SER A 337 -15.23 9.97 -11.35
CA SER A 337 -13.79 9.84 -11.16
C SER A 337 -13.51 9.51 -9.69
N VAL A 338 -12.75 8.46 -9.46
CA VAL A 338 -12.40 7.93 -8.14
C VAL A 338 -10.91 8.10 -7.89
N THR A 339 -10.56 8.91 -6.92
CA THR A 339 -9.15 9.20 -6.62
C THR A 339 -8.61 8.29 -5.52
N VAL A 340 -7.49 7.63 -5.81
CA VAL A 340 -6.72 6.82 -4.86
C VAL A 340 -5.42 7.55 -4.51
N THR A 341 -5.23 7.84 -3.22
CA THR A 341 -4.06 8.60 -2.75
C THR A 341 -3.07 7.78 -1.93
N GLY A 342 -3.40 6.54 -1.58
CA GLY A 342 -2.53 5.68 -0.76
C GLY A 342 -3.19 4.37 -0.36
N GLY A 343 -2.59 3.68 0.62
CA GLY A 343 -3.06 2.39 1.13
C GLY A 343 -2.65 1.19 0.26
N ARG A 344 -2.92 0.00 0.79
CA ARG A 344 -2.72 -1.26 0.07
C ARG A 344 -4.00 -2.07 0.15
N PHE A 345 -4.68 -2.24 -0.98
CA PHE A 345 -5.99 -2.90 -1.03
C PHE A 345 -6.31 -3.43 -2.43
N THR A 346 -7.37 -4.21 -2.52
CA THR A 346 -7.89 -4.76 -3.77
C THR A 346 -9.23 -4.13 -4.12
N VAL A 347 -9.45 -3.85 -5.41
CA VAL A 347 -10.76 -3.50 -5.97
C VAL A 347 -11.25 -4.69 -6.79
N ASP A 348 -12.26 -5.38 -6.29
CA ASP A 348 -12.91 -6.51 -6.95
C ASP A 348 -14.19 -6.04 -7.65
N PHE A 349 -14.16 -6.01 -8.97
CA PHE A 349 -15.33 -5.64 -9.78
C PHE A 349 -16.51 -6.61 -9.65
N ASN A 350 -16.27 -7.83 -9.11
CA ASN A 350 -17.31 -8.79 -8.80
C ASN A 350 -18.33 -9.01 -9.95
N GLY A 351 -17.84 -8.93 -11.18
CA GLY A 351 -18.65 -9.10 -12.40
C GLY A 351 -19.55 -7.91 -12.75
N LYS A 352 -19.48 -6.81 -12.02
CA LYS A 352 -20.31 -5.62 -12.23
C LYS A 352 -19.81 -4.76 -13.39
N LYS A 353 -20.74 -4.07 -14.05
CA LYS A 353 -20.45 -3.05 -15.04
C LYS A 353 -20.31 -1.71 -14.35
N VAL A 354 -19.17 -1.07 -14.53
CA VAL A 354 -18.92 0.22 -13.91
C VAL A 354 -18.29 1.17 -14.94
N PHE A 355 -18.52 2.46 -14.75
CA PHE A 355 -18.02 3.53 -15.63
C PHE A 355 -17.11 4.48 -14.85
N TYR A 356 -16.35 3.95 -13.90
CA TYR A 356 -15.44 4.77 -13.12
C TYR A 356 -14.14 5.07 -13.86
N GLN A 357 -13.60 6.25 -13.66
CA GLN A 357 -12.22 6.59 -13.94
C GLN A 357 -11.44 6.53 -12.62
N PHE A 358 -10.50 5.60 -12.47
CA PHE A 358 -9.65 5.51 -11.30
C PHE A 358 -8.36 6.31 -11.51
N ASP A 359 -8.17 7.37 -10.72
CA ASP A 359 -6.97 8.20 -10.72
C ASP A 359 -6.07 7.79 -9.56
N VAL A 360 -5.10 6.92 -9.81
CA VAL A 360 -4.20 6.37 -8.80
C VAL A 360 -2.96 7.24 -8.67
N ASN A 361 -2.95 8.05 -7.61
CA ASN A 361 -1.88 8.99 -7.29
C ASN A 361 -0.92 8.47 -6.22
N GLY A 362 -1.21 7.31 -5.61
CA GLY A 362 -0.38 6.64 -4.61
C GLY A 362 -0.98 5.32 -4.14
N GLY A 363 -0.20 4.57 -3.34
CA GLY A 363 -0.63 3.27 -2.79
C GLY A 363 -0.29 2.07 -3.67
N ASP A 364 -0.71 0.89 -3.21
CA ASP A 364 -0.50 -0.40 -3.86
C ASP A 364 -1.88 -1.05 -4.08
N VAL A 365 -2.42 -0.91 -5.28
CA VAL A 365 -3.81 -1.25 -5.60
C VAL A 365 -3.88 -2.38 -6.62
N THR A 366 -4.58 -3.45 -6.27
CA THR A 366 -4.89 -4.52 -7.19
C THR A 366 -6.31 -4.38 -7.71
N PHE A 367 -6.49 -4.35 -9.03
CA PHE A 367 -7.78 -4.40 -9.70
C PHE A 367 -8.01 -5.81 -10.22
N THR A 368 -9.15 -6.40 -9.84
CA THR A 368 -9.51 -7.76 -10.20
C THR A 368 -11.02 -7.92 -10.40
N SER A 369 -11.44 -9.08 -10.88
CA SER A 369 -12.84 -9.49 -10.85
C SER A 369 -12.94 -10.96 -10.45
N SER A 370 -13.46 -11.22 -9.25
CA SER A 370 -13.65 -12.57 -8.71
C SER A 370 -14.74 -13.37 -9.47
N VAL A 371 -15.66 -12.67 -10.11
CA VAL A 371 -16.69 -13.24 -10.96
C VAL A 371 -16.40 -12.90 -12.42
N LYS A 372 -16.44 -13.90 -13.31
CA LYS A 372 -16.29 -13.65 -14.74
C LYS A 372 -17.37 -12.65 -15.17
N GLN A 373 -16.95 -11.50 -15.66
CA GLN A 373 -17.88 -10.56 -16.26
C GLN A 373 -18.54 -11.26 -17.45
N ALA A 374 -19.87 -11.26 -17.47
CA ALA A 374 -20.62 -11.72 -18.64
C ALA A 374 -20.16 -10.97 -19.90
N ASP A 375 -20.28 -11.59 -21.06
CA ASP A 375 -19.90 -10.96 -22.34
C ASP A 375 -20.67 -9.67 -22.55
N VAL A 376 -20.11 -8.59 -22.06
CA VAL A 376 -20.71 -7.26 -22.14
C VAL A 376 -19.83 -6.41 -23.01
N GLU A 377 -20.40 -5.95 -24.10
CA GLU A 377 -19.78 -5.02 -25.04
C GLU A 377 -19.43 -3.64 -24.43
N THR A 378 -19.81 -3.37 -23.20
CA THR A 378 -19.61 -2.10 -22.54
C THR A 378 -18.28 -2.07 -21.81
N LEU A 379 -17.41 -1.22 -22.32
CA LEU A 379 -16.08 -0.93 -21.79
C LEU A 379 -16.19 -0.27 -20.43
N ILE A 380 -15.59 -0.90 -19.46
CA ILE A 380 -15.32 -0.32 -18.16
C ILE A 380 -14.39 0.88 -18.34
N SER A 381 -14.53 1.82 -17.46
CA SER A 381 -13.71 3.01 -17.27
C SER A 381 -12.21 2.79 -17.36
N GLY A 382 -11.49 3.88 -17.33
CA GLY A 382 -10.04 3.88 -17.37
C GLY A 382 -9.39 3.77 -15.98
N ILE A 383 -8.10 3.49 -16.01
CA ILE A 383 -7.20 3.63 -14.87
C ILE A 383 -6.08 4.56 -15.30
N GLU A 384 -5.89 5.65 -14.56
CA GLU A 384 -4.74 6.54 -14.71
C GLU A 384 -3.80 6.40 -13.53
N VAL A 385 -2.53 6.14 -13.78
CA VAL A 385 -1.50 5.99 -12.76
C VAL A 385 -0.53 7.15 -12.87
N ASN A 386 -0.62 8.08 -11.93
CA ASN A 386 0.07 9.37 -11.99
C ASN A 386 1.05 9.61 -10.83
N GLY A 387 0.98 8.82 -9.76
CA GLY A 387 1.86 8.97 -8.59
C GLY A 387 3.18 8.20 -8.74
N THR A 388 4.30 8.80 -8.35
CA THR A 388 5.62 8.14 -8.38
C THR A 388 5.68 6.90 -7.47
N ASP A 389 4.92 6.92 -6.37
CA ASP A 389 4.84 5.83 -5.40
C ASP A 389 3.63 4.91 -5.65
N ALA A 390 2.83 5.21 -6.68
CA ALA A 390 1.69 4.40 -7.04
C ALA A 390 2.13 3.07 -7.65
N LYS A 391 1.52 1.98 -7.17
CA LYS A 391 1.67 0.64 -7.73
C LYS A 391 0.29 0.11 -8.06
N VAL A 392 0.10 -0.25 -9.30
CA VAL A 392 -1.16 -0.82 -9.78
C VAL A 392 -0.89 -2.21 -10.33
N THR A 393 -1.68 -3.16 -9.88
CA THR A 393 -1.72 -4.52 -10.41
C THR A 393 -3.08 -4.78 -11.03
N ILE A 394 -3.11 -5.24 -12.27
CA ILE A 394 -4.31 -5.71 -12.96
C ILE A 394 -4.22 -7.23 -13.03
N ASP A 395 -5.18 -7.91 -12.40
CA ASP A 395 -5.19 -9.36 -12.31
C ASP A 395 -6.61 -9.92 -12.50
N GLY A 396 -6.71 -11.16 -12.99
CA GLY A 396 -8.00 -11.83 -13.19
C GLY A 396 -8.75 -11.44 -14.47
N LYS A 397 -10.05 -11.70 -14.48
CA LYS A 397 -10.93 -11.60 -15.68
C LYS A 397 -11.59 -10.23 -15.79
N ILE A 398 -10.79 -9.20 -15.90
CA ILE A 398 -11.24 -7.81 -15.93
C ILE A 398 -11.23 -7.26 -17.37
N LYS A 399 -12.21 -6.41 -17.70
CA LYS A 399 -12.27 -5.68 -18.99
C LYS A 399 -12.17 -4.18 -18.72
N LEU A 400 -11.17 -3.53 -19.29
CA LEU A 400 -10.88 -2.11 -19.13
C LEU A 400 -10.96 -1.36 -20.46
N GLY A 401 -11.44 -0.12 -20.43
CA GLY A 401 -11.47 0.79 -21.58
C GLY A 401 -10.08 1.32 -21.88
N SER A 402 -9.48 2.01 -20.92
CA SER A 402 -8.15 2.57 -21.05
C SER A 402 -7.35 2.41 -19.79
N VAL A 403 -6.05 2.17 -19.94
CA VAL A 403 -5.09 2.19 -18.84
C VAL A 403 -3.95 3.10 -19.26
N THR A 404 -3.70 4.14 -18.48
CA THR A 404 -2.62 5.10 -18.76
C THR A 404 -1.66 5.14 -17.58
N LEU A 405 -0.38 4.91 -17.85
CA LEU A 405 0.69 5.08 -16.88
C LEU A 405 1.52 6.30 -17.24
N THR A 406 1.54 7.30 -16.36
CA THR A 406 2.38 8.49 -16.49
C THR A 406 3.60 8.42 -15.57
N SER A 407 3.41 7.86 -14.38
CA SER A 407 4.49 7.61 -13.41
C SER A 407 4.09 6.47 -12.47
N GLY A 408 5.03 5.98 -11.64
CA GLY A 408 4.79 4.84 -10.74
C GLY A 408 5.03 3.49 -11.41
N ALA A 409 4.27 2.47 -11.01
CA ALA A 409 4.42 1.12 -11.52
C ALA A 409 3.08 0.47 -11.88
N LEU A 410 3.08 -0.27 -12.99
CA LEU A 410 1.93 -1.04 -13.47
C LEU A 410 2.36 -2.48 -13.73
N ALA A 411 1.62 -3.43 -13.19
CA ALA A 411 1.73 -4.84 -13.53
C ALA A 411 0.39 -5.35 -14.09
N VAL A 412 0.43 -6.07 -15.21
CA VAL A 412 -0.73 -6.76 -15.79
C VAL A 412 -0.43 -8.25 -15.82
N ASN A 413 -1.11 -9.03 -14.98
CA ASN A 413 -0.69 -10.40 -14.65
C ASN A 413 -1.60 -11.50 -15.23
N SER A 414 -2.69 -11.16 -15.88
CA SER A 414 -3.66 -12.17 -16.32
C SER A 414 -3.91 -12.15 -17.83
N ALA A 415 -3.67 -13.27 -18.50
CA ALA A 415 -4.04 -13.47 -19.90
C ALA A 415 -5.55 -13.40 -20.17
N GLU A 416 -6.39 -13.50 -19.14
CA GLU A 416 -7.83 -13.34 -19.24
C GLU A 416 -8.29 -11.88 -19.11
N SER A 417 -7.38 -10.94 -18.79
CA SER A 417 -7.64 -9.50 -18.79
C SER A 417 -7.74 -8.96 -20.21
N TYR A 418 -8.69 -8.08 -20.42
CA TYR A 418 -8.85 -7.35 -21.69
C TYR A 418 -8.71 -5.86 -21.44
N ILE A 419 -7.88 -5.19 -22.23
CA ILE A 419 -7.65 -3.74 -22.18
C ILE A 419 -7.79 -3.19 -23.60
N LYS A 420 -8.74 -2.27 -23.83
CA LYS A 420 -8.92 -1.67 -25.15
C LYS A 420 -7.73 -0.79 -25.54
N GLU A 421 -7.24 0.02 -24.62
CA GLU A 421 -6.05 0.85 -24.86
C GLU A 421 -5.14 0.85 -23.62
N LEU A 422 -3.88 0.45 -23.80
CA LEU A 422 -2.83 0.57 -22.81
C LEU A 422 -1.81 1.61 -23.30
N SER A 423 -1.71 2.74 -22.60
CA SER A 423 -0.81 3.85 -22.93
C SER A 423 0.23 4.04 -21.83
N ILE A 424 1.50 3.79 -22.15
CA ILE A 424 2.63 3.91 -21.23
C ILE A 424 3.42 5.15 -21.62
N ASN A 425 3.32 6.19 -20.80
CA ASN A 425 3.97 7.48 -21.02
C ASN A 425 5.16 7.70 -20.08
N GLY A 426 5.33 6.86 -19.05
CA GLY A 426 6.40 6.94 -18.06
C GLY A 426 6.31 5.79 -17.06
N GLY A 427 7.10 5.85 -15.98
CA GLY A 427 7.08 4.84 -14.92
C GLY A 427 7.64 3.47 -15.34
N LYS A 428 7.22 2.43 -14.61
CA LYS A 428 7.65 1.04 -14.87
C LYS A 428 6.44 0.16 -15.15
N THR A 429 6.47 -0.59 -16.26
CA THR A 429 5.40 -1.50 -16.64
C THR A 429 5.91 -2.92 -16.83
N VAL A 430 5.17 -3.89 -16.29
CA VAL A 430 5.38 -5.32 -16.56
C VAL A 430 4.06 -5.92 -17.04
N VAL A 431 4.03 -6.53 -18.22
CA VAL A 431 2.88 -7.23 -18.76
C VAL A 431 3.20 -8.72 -18.85
N ASN A 432 2.63 -9.51 -17.94
CA ASN A 432 2.82 -10.96 -17.87
C ASN A 432 1.74 -11.73 -18.67
N GLY A 433 0.63 -11.07 -19.00
CA GLY A 433 -0.44 -11.61 -19.81
C GLY A 433 -1.58 -10.60 -19.93
N ALA A 434 -2.07 -10.39 -21.16
CA ALA A 434 -3.27 -9.59 -21.42
C ALA A 434 -3.71 -9.74 -22.88
N ASN A 435 -4.98 -9.44 -23.16
CA ASN A 435 -5.49 -9.15 -24.49
C ASN A 435 -5.68 -7.64 -24.64
N ILE A 436 -5.02 -7.00 -25.59
CA ILE A 436 -4.98 -5.54 -25.74
C ILE A 436 -5.31 -5.17 -27.18
N ASP A 437 -6.28 -4.28 -27.43
CA ASP A 437 -6.52 -3.81 -28.82
C ASP A 437 -5.39 -2.86 -29.26
N ALA A 438 -5.04 -1.88 -28.40
CA ALA A 438 -3.99 -0.93 -28.73
C ALA A 438 -2.97 -0.78 -27.58
N LEU A 439 -1.75 -1.18 -27.82
CA LEU A 439 -0.62 -1.02 -26.90
C LEU A 439 0.28 0.13 -27.41
N LYS A 440 0.39 1.19 -26.62
CA LYS A 440 1.18 2.39 -26.93
C LYS A 440 2.30 2.56 -25.89
N ALA A 441 3.54 2.36 -26.28
CA ALA A 441 4.71 2.62 -25.46
C ALA A 441 5.37 3.94 -25.91
N ASN A 442 5.11 5.00 -25.16
CA ASN A 442 5.59 6.36 -25.47
C ASN A 442 6.74 6.79 -24.54
N GLY A 443 6.99 6.07 -23.45
CA GLY A 443 8.03 6.38 -22.45
C GLY A 443 8.06 5.35 -21.34
N GLY A 444 8.90 5.59 -20.30
CA GLY A 444 9.06 4.67 -19.18
C GLY A 444 9.78 3.36 -19.52
N ASP A 445 9.91 2.51 -18.53
CA ASP A 445 10.54 1.20 -18.68
C ASP A 445 9.47 0.11 -18.73
N THR A 446 9.36 -0.56 -19.88
CA THR A 446 8.30 -1.55 -20.14
C THR A 446 8.90 -2.91 -20.41
N VAL A 447 8.44 -3.93 -19.70
CA VAL A 447 8.74 -5.34 -19.96
C VAL A 447 7.44 -6.05 -20.32
N ILE A 448 7.42 -6.70 -21.47
CA ILE A 448 6.31 -7.52 -21.95
C ILE A 448 6.75 -8.97 -21.97
N ASN A 449 6.37 -9.73 -20.94
CA ASN A 449 6.65 -11.16 -20.88
C ASN A 449 5.73 -11.97 -21.78
N TYR A 450 4.46 -11.57 -21.88
CA TYR A 450 3.49 -12.07 -22.86
C TYR A 450 2.33 -11.10 -23.04
N VAL A 451 1.88 -10.93 -24.29
CA VAL A 451 0.67 -10.17 -24.63
C VAL A 451 0.12 -10.61 -25.98
N THR A 452 -1.20 -10.54 -26.14
CA THR A 452 -1.84 -10.53 -27.45
C THR A 452 -2.37 -9.12 -27.69
N ALA A 453 -1.86 -8.43 -28.71
CA ALA A 453 -2.29 -7.08 -29.04
C ALA A 453 -2.64 -6.95 -30.52
N ASP A 454 -3.77 -6.29 -30.83
CA ASP A 454 -4.14 -6.01 -32.22
C ASP A 454 -3.21 -4.98 -32.86
N SER A 455 -2.67 -4.06 -32.06
CA SER A 455 -1.68 -3.10 -32.51
C SER A 455 -0.66 -2.75 -31.43
N LEU A 456 0.60 -2.59 -31.85
CA LEU A 456 1.69 -2.07 -31.04
C LEU A 456 2.23 -0.79 -31.65
N SER A 457 2.25 0.28 -30.90
CA SER A 457 2.90 1.54 -31.27
C SER A 457 4.02 1.86 -30.30
N VAL A 458 5.23 1.93 -30.79
CA VAL A 458 6.42 2.27 -29.99
C VAL A 458 6.91 3.65 -30.41
N ASN A 459 6.93 4.57 -29.45
CA ASN A 459 7.38 5.95 -29.66
C ASN A 459 8.17 6.44 -28.45
N ILE A 460 9.25 5.74 -28.12
CA ILE A 460 10.09 6.08 -26.96
C ILE A 460 10.88 7.36 -27.25
N ASN A 461 10.54 8.42 -26.51
CA ASN A 461 11.25 9.68 -26.55
C ASN A 461 12.02 9.86 -25.22
N GLY A 462 13.34 9.89 -25.24
CA GLY A 462 14.17 10.10 -24.05
C GLY A 462 14.73 8.82 -23.44
N SER A 463 14.68 8.69 -22.10
CA SER A 463 15.35 7.62 -21.35
C SER A 463 14.51 6.34 -21.15
N GLY A 464 13.34 6.24 -21.78
CA GLY A 464 12.50 5.05 -21.64
C GLY A 464 13.01 3.85 -22.44
N SER A 465 12.56 2.66 -22.08
CA SER A 465 12.88 1.39 -22.74
C SER A 465 11.64 0.51 -22.88
N ILE A 466 11.62 -0.34 -23.90
CA ILE A 466 10.66 -1.43 -24.02
C ILE A 466 11.40 -2.73 -24.32
N SER A 467 11.02 -3.80 -23.66
CA SER A 467 11.60 -5.13 -23.81
C SER A 467 10.48 -6.15 -23.99
N ILE A 468 10.32 -6.67 -25.20
CA ILE A 468 9.29 -7.64 -25.55
C ILE A 468 9.93 -9.03 -25.55
N VAL A 469 9.55 -9.84 -24.58
CA VAL A 469 10.02 -11.22 -24.43
C VAL A 469 9.18 -12.17 -25.28
N ALA A 470 7.84 -12.03 -25.20
CA ALA A 470 6.90 -12.82 -25.97
C ALA A 470 5.61 -12.07 -26.25
N GLY A 471 4.88 -12.46 -27.28
CA GLY A 471 3.57 -11.92 -27.60
C GLY A 471 3.16 -12.08 -29.05
N GLU A 472 1.91 -11.76 -29.32
CA GLU A 472 1.33 -11.71 -30.64
C GLU A 472 0.85 -10.26 -30.91
N PHE A 473 1.28 -9.67 -32.03
CA PHE A 473 0.97 -8.30 -32.38
C PHE A 473 0.39 -8.27 -33.80
N GLY A 474 -0.84 -7.72 -33.95
CA GLY A 474 -1.54 -7.62 -35.22
C GLY A 474 -0.86 -6.65 -36.18
N SER A 475 -0.53 -5.45 -35.71
CA SER A 475 0.29 -4.48 -36.44
C SER A 475 1.29 -3.81 -35.52
N THR A 476 2.52 -3.61 -36.00
CA THR A 476 3.58 -2.97 -35.19
C THR A 476 4.13 -1.75 -35.93
N THR A 477 4.27 -0.64 -35.22
CA THR A 477 4.83 0.61 -35.74
C THR A 477 5.83 1.18 -34.75
N CYS A 478 7.07 1.39 -35.15
CA CYS A 478 8.07 2.14 -34.39
C CYS A 478 8.22 3.52 -35.03
N LYS A 479 8.17 4.58 -34.23
CA LYS A 479 8.22 5.95 -34.75
C LYS A 479 9.61 6.29 -35.25
N THR A 480 9.71 6.65 -36.52
CA THR A 480 10.99 6.90 -37.22
C THR A 480 11.71 8.16 -36.75
N ASP A 481 10.97 9.16 -36.22
CA ASP A 481 11.56 10.44 -35.76
C ASP A 481 12.51 10.25 -34.55
N SER A 482 12.29 9.19 -33.75
CA SER A 482 13.16 8.84 -32.61
C SER A 482 14.30 7.92 -32.97
N GLY A 483 14.36 7.39 -34.21
CA GLY A 483 15.30 6.36 -34.62
C GLY A 483 15.05 4.98 -34.01
N TYR A 484 13.91 4.78 -33.33
CA TYR A 484 13.56 3.52 -32.68
C TYR A 484 13.14 2.46 -33.71
N THR A 485 13.64 1.24 -33.52
CA THR A 485 13.37 0.11 -34.42
C THR A 485 12.73 -1.05 -33.65
N LEU A 486 12.16 -1.99 -34.35
CA LEU A 486 11.60 -3.19 -33.73
C LEU A 486 12.68 -3.98 -32.97
N GLY A 487 13.90 -4.07 -33.52
CA GLY A 487 15.00 -4.73 -32.85
C GLY A 487 15.37 -4.14 -31.49
N MET A 488 15.19 -2.84 -31.31
CA MET A 488 15.40 -2.18 -30.01
C MET A 488 14.32 -2.52 -28.99
N ALA A 489 13.13 -2.93 -29.46
CA ALA A 489 12.00 -3.30 -28.62
C ALA A 489 12.00 -4.78 -28.24
N ILE A 490 12.67 -5.64 -29.00
CA ILE A 490 12.70 -7.08 -28.74
C ILE A 490 13.73 -7.38 -27.65
N ALA A 491 13.33 -8.16 -26.65
CA ALA A 491 14.21 -8.61 -25.59
C ALA A 491 15.33 -9.48 -26.14
N SER A 492 16.52 -9.40 -25.54
CA SER A 492 17.58 -10.35 -25.81
C SER A 492 17.08 -11.79 -25.60
N GLY A 493 17.48 -12.74 -26.44
CA GLY A 493 17.01 -14.12 -26.40
C GLY A 493 15.64 -14.38 -27.02
N SER A 494 14.92 -13.33 -27.49
CA SER A 494 13.65 -13.52 -28.18
C SER A 494 13.84 -13.50 -29.71
N ARG A 495 13.00 -14.23 -30.42
CA ARG A 495 12.94 -14.27 -31.88
C ARG A 495 11.62 -13.70 -32.38
N VAL A 496 11.60 -13.18 -33.60
CA VAL A 496 10.44 -12.63 -34.29
C VAL A 496 10.13 -13.44 -35.53
N TYR A 497 8.86 -13.77 -35.75
CA TYR A 497 8.43 -14.48 -36.98
C TYR A 497 7.02 -14.01 -37.38
N ASP A 498 6.66 -14.26 -38.65
CA ASP A 498 5.33 -14.00 -39.15
C ASP A 498 4.40 -15.20 -38.94
N SER A 499 3.09 -14.94 -39.04
CA SER A 499 2.04 -15.90 -38.67
C SER A 499 1.65 -16.87 -39.80
N ASN A 500 2.34 -16.91 -40.90
CA ASN A 500 1.96 -17.81 -41.99
C ASN A 500 2.23 -19.28 -41.65
N MET A 501 1.19 -19.95 -41.22
CA MET A 501 1.21 -21.32 -40.67
C MET A 501 1.86 -22.40 -41.53
N ASN A 502 2.22 -22.12 -42.77
CA ASN A 502 2.81 -23.12 -43.69
C ASN A 502 4.27 -22.83 -44.07
N GLY A 503 4.97 -22.08 -43.27
CA GLY A 503 6.37 -21.73 -43.49
C GLY A 503 6.66 -20.38 -42.84
N ALA A 504 6.53 -20.31 -41.51
CA ALA A 504 6.83 -19.10 -40.75
C ALA A 504 8.17 -18.51 -41.19
N ILE A 505 8.19 -17.30 -41.68
CA ILE A 505 9.42 -16.57 -41.94
C ILE A 505 9.96 -16.10 -40.59
N ILE A 506 11.05 -16.70 -40.13
CA ILE A 506 11.75 -16.21 -38.93
C ILE A 506 12.67 -15.07 -39.40
N TYR A 507 12.43 -13.89 -38.84
CA TYR A 507 13.27 -12.74 -39.15
C TYR A 507 14.62 -12.88 -38.47
N THR A 508 15.71 -12.60 -39.24
CA THR A 508 17.05 -12.55 -38.64
C THR A 508 17.19 -11.33 -37.73
N TYR A 509 18.09 -11.44 -36.76
CA TYR A 509 18.38 -10.33 -35.83
C TYR A 509 18.71 -9.03 -36.56
N ASP A 510 19.54 -9.09 -37.61
CA ASP A 510 19.88 -7.92 -38.42
C ASP A 510 18.69 -7.32 -39.16
N ALA A 511 17.74 -8.15 -39.59
CA ALA A 511 16.54 -7.67 -40.29
C ALA A 511 15.64 -6.84 -39.33
N ILE A 512 15.44 -7.30 -38.08
CA ILE A 512 14.60 -6.58 -37.11
C ILE A 512 15.27 -5.29 -36.62
N GLN A 513 16.62 -5.17 -36.69
CA GLN A 513 17.34 -3.93 -36.30
C GLN A 513 17.01 -2.72 -37.19
N THR A 514 16.48 -2.93 -38.36
CA THR A 514 16.09 -1.85 -39.29
C THR A 514 14.59 -1.73 -39.49
N MET A 515 13.81 -2.61 -38.88
CA MET A 515 12.36 -2.68 -39.07
C MET A 515 11.64 -1.62 -38.23
N THR A 516 10.87 -0.75 -38.91
CA THR A 516 10.08 0.30 -38.25
C THR A 516 8.57 0.07 -38.37
N LYS A 517 8.15 -0.82 -39.24
CA LYS A 517 6.74 -1.19 -39.44
C LYS A 517 6.64 -2.62 -39.90
N THR A 518 5.69 -3.34 -39.40
CA THR A 518 5.36 -4.68 -39.85
C THR A 518 3.89 -4.97 -39.63
N ASP A 519 3.34 -5.91 -40.36
CA ASP A 519 2.03 -6.47 -40.16
C ASP A 519 2.06 -7.42 -38.93
N ARG A 520 1.27 -8.47 -38.92
CA ARG A 520 1.20 -9.41 -37.81
C ARG A 520 2.53 -10.10 -37.57
N ILE A 521 3.00 -10.06 -36.33
CA ILE A 521 4.21 -10.76 -35.88
C ILE A 521 3.94 -11.52 -34.58
N PHE A 522 4.77 -12.53 -34.39
CA PHE A 522 4.89 -13.27 -33.12
C PHE A 522 6.29 -13.08 -32.58
N VAL A 523 6.37 -12.91 -31.28
CA VAL A 523 7.61 -12.87 -30.52
C VAL A 523 7.55 -13.98 -29.49
N ASP A 524 8.57 -14.81 -29.41
CA ASP A 524 8.74 -15.81 -28.35
C ASP A 524 10.21 -15.96 -27.98
N LYS A 525 10.50 -16.68 -26.89
CA LYS A 525 11.86 -17.06 -26.55
C LYS A 525 12.46 -17.87 -27.65
N CYS A 526 13.69 -17.54 -28.05
CA CYS A 526 14.41 -18.24 -29.07
C CYS A 526 14.79 -19.64 -28.57
N VAL A 527 14.31 -20.66 -29.25
CA VAL A 527 14.69 -22.06 -28.99
C VAL A 527 15.94 -22.46 -29.78
N HIS A 528 16.60 -21.49 -30.44
CA HIS A 528 17.82 -21.64 -31.21
C HIS A 528 17.75 -22.73 -32.28
N LYS A 529 16.55 -23.00 -32.80
CA LYS A 529 16.29 -23.88 -33.93
C LYS A 529 15.97 -23.05 -35.18
N ASP A 530 16.47 -23.46 -36.30
CA ASP A 530 16.08 -22.87 -37.60
C ASP A 530 14.63 -23.25 -37.94
N GLY A 531 14.08 -22.64 -38.99
CA GLY A 531 12.71 -22.94 -39.44
C GLY A 531 12.53 -24.40 -39.95
N LYS A 532 13.58 -25.19 -40.00
CA LYS A 532 13.57 -26.61 -40.35
C LYS A 532 13.77 -27.55 -39.15
N GLY A 533 13.89 -26.98 -37.94
CA GLY A 533 14.05 -27.67 -36.68
C GLY A 533 15.50 -28.10 -36.38
N SER A 534 16.48 -27.66 -37.16
CA SER A 534 17.89 -27.94 -36.91
C SER A 534 18.49 -26.92 -35.93
N TYR A 535 19.33 -27.35 -34.99
CA TYR A 535 20.03 -26.47 -34.07
C TYR A 535 21.12 -25.65 -34.76
N VAL A 536 21.23 -24.39 -34.39
CA VAL A 536 22.30 -23.51 -34.82
C VAL A 536 23.46 -23.65 -33.83
N LEU A 537 24.37 -24.60 -34.08
CA LEU A 537 25.48 -24.99 -33.19
C LEU A 537 26.87 -24.75 -33.83
N ASP A 538 27.03 -23.70 -34.62
CA ASP A 538 28.28 -23.42 -35.33
C ASP A 538 29.31 -22.59 -34.54
N GLY A 539 29.03 -22.33 -33.27
CA GLY A 539 29.88 -21.51 -32.38
C GLY A 539 29.72 -20.01 -32.54
N ASN A 540 28.79 -19.56 -33.41
CA ASN A 540 28.42 -18.16 -33.58
C ASN A 540 27.20 -17.82 -32.75
N PRO A 541 26.97 -16.54 -32.45
CA PRO A 541 25.71 -16.10 -31.88
C PRO A 541 24.51 -16.54 -32.73
N CYS A 542 23.41 -16.88 -32.08
CA CYS A 542 22.20 -17.30 -32.77
C CYS A 542 21.74 -16.22 -33.77
N PRO A 543 21.54 -16.57 -35.08
CA PRO A 543 21.20 -15.58 -36.10
C PRO A 543 19.83 -14.92 -35.90
N TYR A 544 18.98 -15.46 -35.01
CA TYR A 544 17.64 -14.98 -34.77
C TYR A 544 17.54 -14.11 -33.52
N CYS A 545 18.33 -14.35 -32.48
CA CYS A 545 18.30 -13.59 -31.22
C CYS A 545 19.64 -12.96 -30.84
N SER A 546 20.70 -13.25 -31.60
CA SER A 546 22.09 -12.78 -31.39
C SER A 546 22.72 -13.22 -30.06
N GLU A 547 22.08 -14.09 -29.30
CA GLU A 547 22.64 -14.58 -28.04
C GLU A 547 23.54 -15.78 -28.24
N GLU A 548 24.57 -15.87 -27.41
CA GLU A 548 25.41 -17.07 -27.34
C GLU A 548 24.67 -18.17 -26.59
N ILE A 549 24.79 -19.40 -27.06
CA ILE A 549 24.28 -20.57 -26.37
C ILE A 549 25.13 -20.82 -25.13
N VAL A 550 24.55 -20.73 -23.97
CA VAL A 550 25.24 -20.98 -22.69
C VAL A 550 25.07 -22.41 -22.20
N ALA A 551 23.92 -23.03 -22.49
CA ALA A 551 23.63 -24.41 -22.10
C ALA A 551 22.72 -25.13 -23.11
N THR A 552 22.76 -26.46 -23.04
CA THR A 552 21.73 -27.31 -23.67
C THR A 552 21.05 -28.17 -22.63
N VAL A 553 19.80 -28.50 -22.89
CA VAL A 553 19.04 -29.50 -22.11
C VAL A 553 18.71 -30.69 -23.01
N SER A 554 19.28 -31.85 -22.71
CA SER A 554 19.01 -33.07 -23.44
C SER A 554 18.13 -34.00 -22.62
N TYR A 555 17.11 -34.58 -23.25
CA TYR A 555 16.13 -35.45 -22.60
C TYR A 555 15.50 -36.42 -23.60
N THR A 556 14.78 -37.42 -23.09
CA THR A 556 14.04 -38.35 -23.91
C THR A 556 12.56 -38.00 -23.94
N ALA A 557 12.00 -37.73 -25.13
CA ALA A 557 10.57 -37.49 -25.32
C ALA A 557 10.04 -38.43 -26.39
N GLY A 558 8.99 -39.18 -26.07
CA GLY A 558 8.39 -40.12 -27.01
C GLY A 558 9.32 -41.23 -27.53
N GLY A 559 10.42 -41.53 -26.83
CA GLY A 559 11.44 -42.50 -27.20
C GLY A 559 12.57 -41.98 -28.11
N SER A 560 12.60 -40.70 -28.41
CA SER A 560 13.66 -39.99 -29.14
C SER A 560 14.43 -39.07 -28.17
N GLU A 561 15.73 -38.93 -28.45
CA GLU A 561 16.53 -37.90 -27.77
C GLU A 561 16.20 -36.53 -28.36
N GLU A 562 15.84 -35.61 -27.51
CA GLU A 562 15.62 -34.21 -27.83
C GLU A 562 16.68 -33.34 -27.11
N THR A 563 17.01 -32.20 -27.70
CA THR A 563 17.94 -31.23 -27.12
C THR A 563 17.44 -29.83 -27.39
N ASP A 564 17.22 -29.06 -26.31
CA ASP A 564 16.91 -27.65 -26.37
C ASP A 564 18.16 -26.83 -26.02
N LEU A 565 18.27 -25.63 -26.62
CA LEU A 565 19.40 -24.73 -26.47
C LEU A 565 18.97 -23.49 -25.70
N PHE A 566 19.80 -23.04 -24.79
CA PHE A 566 19.49 -21.94 -23.90
C PHE A 566 20.58 -20.88 -23.87
N SER A 567 20.17 -19.63 -23.91
CA SER A 567 21.01 -18.46 -23.70
C SER A 567 21.04 -18.04 -22.21
N ASP A 568 20.19 -18.61 -21.39
CA ASP A 568 20.12 -18.40 -19.94
C ASP A 568 20.20 -19.74 -19.21
N ILE A 569 21.01 -19.77 -18.14
CA ILE A 569 21.22 -21.01 -17.37
C ILE A 569 20.03 -21.34 -16.47
N CYS A 570 19.33 -20.33 -15.95
CA CYS A 570 18.14 -20.53 -15.12
C CYS A 570 17.02 -21.18 -15.95
N ASP A 571 16.79 -20.66 -17.15
CA ASP A 571 15.82 -21.26 -18.10
C ASP A 571 16.16 -22.73 -18.45
N ALA A 572 17.47 -23.05 -18.59
CA ALA A 572 17.89 -24.42 -18.83
C ALA A 572 17.54 -25.34 -17.65
N PHE A 573 17.76 -24.89 -16.41
CA PHE A 573 17.40 -25.65 -15.22
C PHE A 573 15.89 -25.75 -15.03
N ASP A 574 15.14 -24.68 -15.30
CA ASP A 574 13.68 -24.70 -15.23
C ASP A 574 13.11 -25.72 -16.23
N LYS A 575 13.64 -25.74 -17.44
CA LYS A 575 13.26 -26.73 -18.43
C LYS A 575 13.60 -28.15 -18.00
N ALA A 576 14.79 -28.38 -17.45
CA ALA A 576 15.21 -29.68 -16.94
C ALA A 576 14.33 -30.17 -15.79
N ASN A 577 13.90 -29.26 -14.90
CA ASN A 577 12.96 -29.50 -13.79
C ASN A 577 11.56 -29.85 -14.31
N GLU A 578 11.06 -29.11 -15.33
CA GLU A 578 9.77 -29.42 -15.99
C GLU A 578 9.74 -30.84 -16.59
N ILE A 579 10.81 -31.25 -17.26
CA ILE A 579 10.94 -32.56 -17.84
C ILE A 579 11.07 -33.63 -16.75
N GLY A 580 11.65 -33.31 -15.63
CA GLY A 580 11.83 -34.20 -14.48
C GLY A 580 13.06 -35.10 -14.55
N THR A 581 13.56 -35.46 -15.74
CA THR A 581 14.84 -36.18 -15.94
C THR A 581 15.51 -35.67 -17.19
N ALA A 582 16.59 -34.92 -17.03
CA ALA A 582 17.30 -34.28 -18.15
C ALA A 582 18.79 -34.06 -17.84
N THR A 583 19.57 -33.82 -18.88
CA THR A 583 20.97 -33.42 -18.78
C THR A 583 21.16 -31.99 -19.25
N VAL A 584 21.67 -31.15 -18.36
CA VAL A 584 22.10 -29.78 -18.66
C VAL A 584 23.60 -29.77 -18.94
N THR A 585 24.00 -29.34 -20.13
CA THR A 585 25.44 -29.26 -20.54
C THR A 585 25.84 -27.82 -20.73
N LEU A 586 26.90 -27.36 -20.06
CA LEU A 586 27.41 -25.99 -20.20
C LEU A 586 28.35 -25.86 -21.41
N TYR A 587 28.22 -24.76 -22.14
CA TYR A 587 29.08 -24.41 -23.29
C TYR A 587 29.87 -23.13 -23.08
N LYS A 588 29.45 -22.29 -22.13
CA LYS A 588 30.09 -21.02 -21.78
C LYS A 588 30.27 -20.88 -20.28
N ASP A 589 31.28 -20.11 -19.86
CA ASP A 589 31.39 -19.66 -18.47
C ASP A 589 30.24 -18.71 -18.15
N ILE A 590 29.53 -18.97 -17.07
CA ILE A 590 28.48 -18.14 -16.57
C ILE A 590 29.09 -17.22 -15.50
N THR A 591 29.34 -15.96 -15.88
CA THR A 591 30.03 -14.97 -15.03
C THR A 591 29.20 -13.73 -14.76
N ASP A 592 28.02 -13.60 -15.36
CA ASP A 592 27.15 -12.47 -15.23
C ASP A 592 26.37 -12.48 -13.90
N ASP A 593 25.86 -11.32 -13.49
CA ASP A 593 25.10 -11.15 -12.24
C ASP A 593 23.74 -11.88 -12.30
N ILE A 594 23.72 -13.18 -12.04
CA ILE A 594 22.46 -13.85 -11.72
C ILE A 594 22.18 -13.61 -10.23
N THR A 595 21.11 -12.92 -9.94
CA THR A 595 20.63 -12.64 -8.57
C THR A 595 19.84 -13.82 -8.00
N ASP A 596 19.46 -14.79 -8.81
CA ASP A 596 18.52 -15.85 -8.43
C ASP A 596 19.23 -17.18 -8.13
N THR A 597 18.68 -17.90 -7.15
CA THR A 597 19.10 -19.25 -6.81
C THR A 597 18.55 -20.24 -7.85
N ILE A 598 19.41 -21.03 -8.45
CA ILE A 598 19.01 -22.13 -9.34
C ILE A 598 18.43 -23.27 -8.51
N ALA A 599 17.15 -23.51 -8.61
CA ALA A 599 16.47 -24.61 -7.93
C ALA A 599 16.55 -25.91 -8.76
N VAL A 600 16.86 -27.03 -8.10
CA VAL A 600 16.77 -28.38 -8.67
C VAL A 600 15.66 -29.13 -7.96
N THR A 601 14.60 -29.44 -8.71
CA THR A 601 13.42 -30.17 -8.23
C THR A 601 13.22 -31.52 -8.94
N GLY A 602 13.86 -31.71 -10.10
CA GLY A 602 13.87 -32.95 -10.88
C GLY A 602 15.15 -33.78 -10.70
N ASN A 603 15.33 -34.79 -11.54
CA ASN A 603 16.59 -35.55 -11.66
C ASN A 603 17.45 -34.90 -12.77
N VAL A 604 18.27 -33.96 -12.36
CA VAL A 604 19.07 -33.16 -13.28
C VAL A 604 20.54 -33.66 -13.26
N THR A 605 21.09 -33.99 -14.43
CA THR A 605 22.51 -34.20 -14.62
C THR A 605 23.14 -32.90 -15.17
N LEU A 606 24.11 -32.35 -14.46
CA LEU A 606 24.88 -31.20 -14.89
C LEU A 606 26.26 -31.62 -15.42
N GLU A 607 26.46 -31.41 -16.70
CA GLU A 607 27.72 -31.59 -17.38
C GLU A 607 28.45 -30.22 -17.42
N LEU A 608 29.47 -30.07 -16.60
CA LEU A 608 30.19 -28.81 -16.48
C LEU A 608 31.04 -28.47 -17.71
N ASN A 609 31.50 -29.46 -18.43
CA ASN A 609 32.27 -29.30 -19.67
C ASN A 609 33.45 -28.31 -19.54
N GLY A 610 34.12 -28.30 -18.39
CA GLY A 610 35.21 -27.38 -18.11
C GLY A 610 34.82 -25.94 -17.78
N LYS A 611 33.51 -25.63 -17.73
CA LYS A 611 33.00 -24.28 -17.59
C LYS A 611 32.77 -23.89 -16.13
N ARG A 612 32.64 -22.56 -15.94
CA ARG A 612 32.41 -21.96 -14.62
C ARG A 612 30.95 -21.52 -14.46
N LEU A 613 30.40 -21.84 -13.30
CA LEU A 613 29.15 -21.32 -12.83
C LEU A 613 29.45 -20.45 -11.60
N SER A 614 30.11 -19.29 -11.82
CA SER A 614 30.51 -18.38 -10.75
C SER A 614 31.05 -17.07 -11.30
N GLN A 615 30.84 -15.98 -10.59
CA GLN A 615 31.46 -14.69 -10.87
C GLN A 615 32.82 -14.58 -10.15
N PRO A 616 33.90 -14.18 -10.81
CA PRO A 616 35.19 -13.96 -10.15
C PRO A 616 35.15 -12.66 -9.35
N GLY A 617 35.47 -12.74 -8.06
CA GLY A 617 35.78 -11.56 -7.23
C GLY A 617 34.60 -10.83 -6.56
N THR A 618 33.39 -11.32 -6.62
CA THR A 618 32.23 -10.72 -5.92
C THR A 618 31.68 -11.64 -4.84
N ASP A 619 31.08 -11.03 -3.79
CA ASP A 619 30.35 -11.75 -2.73
C ASP A 619 28.94 -12.19 -3.17
N VAL A 620 28.61 -12.01 -4.45
CA VAL A 620 27.32 -12.43 -5.01
C VAL A 620 27.34 -13.94 -5.25
N TRP A 621 26.40 -14.64 -4.64
CA TRP A 621 26.40 -16.08 -4.47
C TRP A 621 25.48 -16.75 -5.48
N TYR A 622 26.03 -17.36 -6.53
CA TYR A 622 25.30 -18.39 -7.26
C TYR A 622 25.14 -19.60 -6.36
N SER A 623 23.91 -19.96 -6.09
CA SER A 623 23.57 -21.13 -5.31
C SER A 623 22.72 -22.06 -6.17
N ILE A 624 23.20 -23.27 -6.37
CA ILE A 624 22.32 -24.36 -6.80
C ILE A 624 21.72 -24.96 -5.53
N GLU A 625 20.41 -24.91 -5.39
CA GLU A 625 19.70 -25.53 -4.28
C GLU A 625 18.93 -26.76 -4.77
N VAL A 626 19.32 -27.92 -4.30
CA VAL A 626 18.59 -29.17 -4.52
C VAL A 626 17.54 -29.30 -3.44
N THR A 627 16.29 -29.08 -3.77
CA THR A 627 15.16 -29.05 -2.83
C THR A 627 14.25 -30.27 -2.95
N SER A 628 14.30 -30.97 -4.08
CA SER A 628 13.71 -32.29 -4.30
C SER A 628 14.47 -32.99 -5.44
N GLY A 629 14.18 -34.25 -5.69
CA GLY A 629 14.85 -35.01 -6.76
C GLY A 629 16.34 -35.25 -6.53
N LYS A 630 17.12 -35.20 -7.61
CA LYS A 630 18.56 -35.51 -7.60
C LYS A 630 19.36 -34.62 -8.51
N LEU A 631 20.47 -34.08 -8.01
CA LEU A 631 21.48 -33.42 -8.85
C LEU A 631 22.66 -34.37 -9.04
N THR A 632 23.03 -34.64 -10.30
CA THR A 632 24.27 -35.32 -10.65
C THR A 632 25.23 -34.33 -11.30
N VAL A 633 26.46 -34.20 -10.81
CA VAL A 633 27.45 -33.27 -11.35
C VAL A 633 28.61 -34.04 -11.94
N ASN A 634 28.86 -33.81 -13.25
CA ASN A 634 29.91 -34.45 -13.99
C ASN A 634 30.90 -33.43 -14.60
N GLY A 635 32.08 -33.96 -14.99
CA GLY A 635 33.11 -33.19 -15.70
C GLY A 635 33.90 -32.23 -14.79
N SER A 636 34.83 -31.54 -15.42
CA SER A 636 35.62 -30.49 -14.78
C SER A 636 34.93 -29.15 -14.95
N GLY A 637 35.03 -28.29 -13.99
CA GLY A 637 34.44 -26.94 -13.96
C GLY A 637 34.30 -26.40 -12.53
N LEU A 638 33.84 -25.16 -12.36
CA LEU A 638 33.72 -24.54 -11.06
C LEU A 638 32.26 -24.15 -10.77
N ILE A 639 31.73 -24.59 -9.64
CA ILE A 639 30.47 -24.13 -9.08
C ILE A 639 30.77 -23.44 -7.76
N LYS A 640 30.27 -22.23 -7.57
CA LYS A 640 30.52 -21.46 -6.35
C LYS A 640 29.87 -22.12 -5.15
N ARG A 641 28.58 -22.45 -5.20
CA ARG A 641 27.87 -23.05 -4.08
C ARG A 641 26.82 -24.07 -4.53
N VAL A 642 26.75 -25.17 -3.82
CA VAL A 642 25.66 -26.14 -3.92
C VAL A 642 25.12 -26.44 -2.53
N ALA A 643 23.80 -26.39 -2.37
CA ALA A 643 23.11 -26.77 -1.14
C ALA A 643 22.12 -27.91 -1.43
N VAL A 644 22.22 -29.01 -0.68
CA VAL A 644 21.32 -30.16 -0.78
C VAL A 644 20.45 -30.23 0.47
N ARG A 645 19.14 -30.17 0.30
CA ARG A 645 18.19 -29.99 1.43
C ARG A 645 17.00 -30.94 1.32
N ASN A 646 16.15 -30.92 2.34
CA ASN A 646 14.80 -31.52 2.35
C ASN A 646 14.76 -33.00 1.93
N GLY A 647 15.80 -33.79 2.29
CA GLY A 647 15.87 -35.18 1.93
C GLY A 647 16.21 -35.47 0.46
N SER A 648 16.55 -34.42 -0.31
CA SER A 648 17.01 -34.55 -1.69
C SER A 648 18.41 -35.15 -1.77
N ASN A 649 18.85 -35.54 -2.99
CA ASN A 649 20.10 -36.25 -3.22
C ASN A 649 21.02 -35.53 -4.18
N ALA A 650 22.34 -35.69 -4.00
CA ALA A 650 23.33 -35.30 -4.98
C ALA A 650 24.29 -36.47 -5.30
N GLU A 651 24.77 -36.53 -6.53
CA GLU A 651 25.86 -37.42 -6.94
C GLU A 651 26.94 -36.55 -7.58
N ILE A 652 28.14 -36.61 -7.02
CA ILE A 652 29.25 -35.77 -7.48
C ILE A 652 30.33 -36.66 -8.04
N ASN A 653 30.47 -36.62 -9.36
CA ASN A 653 31.48 -37.36 -10.11
C ASN A 653 32.66 -36.47 -10.54
N GLY A 654 32.55 -35.15 -10.41
CA GLY A 654 33.58 -34.18 -10.79
C GLY A 654 33.22 -32.76 -10.34
N GLY A 655 33.94 -31.79 -10.86
CA GLY A 655 33.73 -30.38 -10.55
C GLY A 655 34.57 -29.85 -9.37
N THR A 656 34.62 -28.54 -9.28
CA THR A 656 35.26 -27.81 -8.17
C THR A 656 34.19 -26.96 -7.47
N PHE A 657 34.11 -27.05 -6.17
CA PHE A 657 33.10 -26.37 -5.36
C PHE A 657 33.77 -25.45 -4.34
N SER A 658 33.37 -24.16 -4.34
CA SER A 658 33.81 -23.29 -3.25
C SER A 658 33.10 -23.66 -1.94
N ASP A 659 31.77 -23.86 -1.98
CA ASP A 659 30.98 -24.36 -0.87
C ASP A 659 30.06 -25.48 -1.31
N PHE A 660 30.11 -26.60 -0.62
CA PHE A 660 29.16 -27.71 -0.79
C PHE A 660 28.54 -28.03 0.57
N ILE A 661 27.24 -27.81 0.69
CA ILE A 661 26.54 -27.85 1.98
C ILE A 661 25.38 -28.84 1.92
N ILE A 662 25.34 -29.76 2.87
CA ILE A 662 24.26 -30.73 3.04
C ILE A 662 23.57 -30.44 4.36
N LYS A 663 22.27 -30.20 4.32
CA LYS A 663 21.46 -29.90 5.50
C LYS A 663 20.01 -30.36 5.34
N ASP A 664 19.24 -30.25 6.41
CA ASP A 664 17.82 -30.55 6.43
C ASP A 664 17.48 -31.96 5.87
N GLY A 665 18.30 -32.97 6.21
CA GLY A 665 18.10 -34.35 5.76
C GLY A 665 18.55 -34.65 4.32
N GLY A 666 19.11 -33.68 3.62
CA GLY A 666 19.69 -33.90 2.29
C GLY A 666 20.83 -34.93 2.34
N ASN A 667 21.18 -35.56 1.20
CA ASN A 667 22.26 -36.56 1.11
C ASN A 667 23.12 -36.37 -0.14
N ALA A 668 24.35 -36.88 -0.11
CA ALA A 668 25.19 -36.93 -1.31
C ALA A 668 26.01 -38.21 -1.36
N VAL A 669 26.38 -38.59 -2.57
CA VAL A 669 27.37 -39.64 -2.86
C VAL A 669 28.47 -38.99 -3.72
N ILE A 670 29.71 -38.97 -3.21
CA ILE A 670 30.82 -38.26 -3.81
C ILE A 670 31.84 -39.29 -4.34
N LYS A 671 32.11 -39.28 -5.65
CA LYS A 671 33.05 -40.12 -6.37
C LYS A 671 34.18 -39.31 -6.99
N GLY A 672 34.11 -38.00 -6.92
CA GLY A 672 35.10 -37.08 -7.49
C GLY A 672 34.85 -35.64 -7.10
N GLY A 673 35.66 -34.73 -7.63
CA GLY A 673 35.54 -33.30 -7.41
C GLY A 673 36.47 -32.74 -6.34
N GLN A 674 36.63 -31.42 -6.38
CA GLN A 674 37.43 -30.63 -5.42
C GLN A 674 36.52 -29.76 -4.59
N PHE A 675 36.74 -29.69 -3.28
CA PHE A 675 35.93 -28.94 -2.33
C PHE A 675 36.81 -28.01 -1.51
N TYR A 676 36.64 -26.70 -1.66
CA TYR A 676 37.26 -25.73 -0.76
C TYR A 676 36.60 -25.75 0.59
N SER A 677 35.28 -25.97 0.61
CA SER A 677 34.48 -26.17 1.86
C SER A 677 33.42 -27.24 1.58
N LEU A 678 33.37 -28.26 2.43
CA LEU A 678 32.35 -29.31 2.40
C LEU A 678 31.79 -29.45 3.82
N GLN A 679 30.48 -29.33 3.95
CA GLN A 679 29.80 -29.33 5.23
C GLN A 679 28.58 -30.26 5.20
N VAL A 680 28.32 -30.96 6.30
CA VAL A 680 27.12 -31.76 6.53
C VAL A 680 26.54 -31.44 7.88
N SER A 681 25.27 -31.12 7.93
CA SER A 681 24.55 -30.82 9.20
C SER A 681 23.66 -31.99 9.59
N GLY A 682 23.51 -32.20 10.88
CA GLY A 682 22.65 -33.22 11.48
C GLY A 682 23.36 -34.00 12.57
N GLU A 683 22.62 -34.47 13.57
CA GLU A 683 23.16 -35.31 14.65
C GLU A 683 23.66 -36.64 14.08
N GLY A 684 24.89 -37.05 14.49
CA GLY A 684 25.52 -38.31 14.04
C GLY A 684 25.96 -38.33 12.57
N ARG A 685 25.89 -37.21 11.85
CA ARG A 685 26.35 -37.11 10.46
C ARG A 685 27.78 -36.59 10.37
N ASN A 686 28.54 -37.12 9.40
CA ASN A 686 29.90 -36.70 9.15
C ASN A 686 30.22 -36.74 7.63
N VAL A 687 31.29 -36.08 7.24
CA VAL A 687 31.68 -35.99 5.83
C VAL A 687 32.13 -37.33 5.24
N GLY A 688 32.60 -38.28 6.06
CA GLY A 688 32.99 -39.60 5.61
C GLY A 688 31.84 -40.42 5.04
N GLN A 689 30.62 -40.20 5.53
CA GLN A 689 29.41 -40.89 5.06
C GLN A 689 28.96 -40.41 3.67
N LEU A 690 29.55 -39.33 3.15
CA LEU A 690 29.26 -38.80 1.80
C LEU A 690 30.14 -39.47 0.73
N LEU A 691 31.24 -40.12 1.09
CA LEU A 691 32.12 -40.80 0.17
C LEU A 691 31.45 -42.07 -0.38
N ALA A 692 31.57 -42.26 -1.67
CA ALA A 692 31.26 -43.56 -2.28
C ALA A 692 32.28 -44.62 -1.80
N ASP A 693 31.88 -45.88 -1.84
CA ASP A 693 32.78 -46.98 -1.50
C ASP A 693 34.04 -46.96 -2.34
N GLY A 694 35.20 -47.06 -1.72
CA GLY A 694 36.50 -47.05 -2.38
C GLY A 694 37.04 -45.68 -2.73
N TYR A 695 36.41 -44.61 -2.23
CA TYR A 695 36.91 -43.23 -2.39
C TYR A 695 37.35 -42.64 -1.07
N ALA A 696 38.24 -41.58 -1.16
CA ALA A 696 38.76 -40.87 -0.01
C ALA A 696 39.08 -39.42 -0.33
N TYR A 697 39.21 -38.63 0.75
CA TYR A 697 39.60 -37.21 0.62
C TYR A 697 41.10 -37.08 0.58
N TRP A 698 41.60 -36.40 -0.48
CA TRP A 698 42.99 -36.01 -0.69
C TRP A 698 43.15 -34.49 -0.42
N ARG A 699 43.99 -34.11 0.55
CA ARG A 699 44.25 -32.68 0.86
C ARG A 699 45.20 -32.09 -0.15
N PHE A 700 44.74 -31.20 -1.02
CA PHE A 700 45.55 -30.69 -2.11
C PHE A 700 46.40 -29.45 -1.76
N ILE A 701 46.10 -28.75 -0.64
CA ILE A 701 46.85 -27.58 -0.16
C ILE A 701 47.99 -27.98 0.76
N ASP A 702 47.86 -29.01 1.59
CA ASP A 702 48.81 -29.43 2.62
C ASP A 702 49.71 -30.58 2.13
N SER A 703 50.62 -30.32 1.18
CA SER A 703 51.62 -31.27 0.70
C SER A 703 51.10 -32.66 0.21
N GLY A 704 49.84 -32.75 -0.15
CA GLY A 704 49.29 -33.92 -0.83
C GLY A 704 49.16 -35.18 0.04
N ILE A 705 48.46 -35.08 1.19
CA ILE A 705 48.22 -36.21 2.09
C ILE A 705 46.74 -36.56 2.13
N TRP A 706 46.44 -37.82 2.41
CA TRP A 706 45.08 -38.29 2.59
C TRP A 706 44.50 -37.86 3.93
N SER A 707 43.15 -37.67 4.00
CA SER A 707 42.47 -37.44 5.25
C SER A 707 42.49 -38.67 6.17
N THR A 708 42.66 -38.45 7.45
CA THR A 708 42.55 -39.48 8.49
C THR A 708 41.10 -39.89 8.75
N ILE A 709 40.88 -40.99 9.50
CA ILE A 709 39.55 -41.39 9.96
C ILE A 709 38.90 -40.28 10.79
N ALA A 710 39.63 -39.73 11.78
CA ALA A 710 39.11 -38.66 12.65
C ALA A 710 38.72 -37.40 11.91
N GLU A 711 39.34 -37.07 10.78
CA GLU A 711 38.92 -35.95 9.93
C GLU A 711 37.65 -36.25 9.14
N ARG A 712 37.47 -37.48 8.73
CA ARG A 712 36.25 -37.93 8.02
C ARG A 712 35.03 -38.04 8.92
N GLU A 713 35.24 -38.21 10.25
CA GLU A 713 34.18 -38.24 11.27
C GLU A 713 33.67 -36.85 11.67
N LYS A 714 34.29 -35.78 11.18
CA LYS A 714 33.81 -34.40 11.39
C LYS A 714 32.62 -34.05 10.50
N GLN A 715 31.91 -33.01 10.87
CA GLN A 715 30.80 -32.46 10.09
C GLN A 715 31.28 -31.55 8.96
N ASP A 716 32.54 -31.17 8.94
CA ASP A 716 33.13 -30.31 7.92
C ASP A 716 34.56 -30.75 7.58
N ILE A 717 34.92 -30.52 6.32
CA ILE A 717 36.28 -30.69 5.81
C ILE A 717 36.53 -29.66 4.70
N ALA A 718 37.74 -29.17 4.61
CA ALA A 718 38.09 -28.13 3.63
C ALA A 718 39.35 -28.53 2.83
N ASN A 719 39.46 -27.93 1.63
CA ASN A 719 40.61 -28.08 0.72
C ASN A 719 40.95 -29.51 0.37
N VAL A 720 39.91 -30.25 -0.02
CA VAL A 720 40.02 -31.68 -0.35
C VAL A 720 39.57 -31.97 -1.77
N GLU A 721 40.18 -32.97 -2.39
CA GLU A 721 39.79 -33.60 -3.63
C GLU A 721 39.39 -35.05 -3.34
N VAL A 722 38.31 -35.50 -3.93
CA VAL A 722 37.88 -36.89 -3.80
C VAL A 722 38.50 -37.73 -4.92
N LYS A 723 39.23 -38.75 -4.54
CA LYS A 723 39.92 -39.71 -5.45
C LYS A 723 39.67 -41.14 -4.98
N GLU A 724 39.98 -42.11 -5.84
CA GLU A 724 40.04 -43.50 -5.42
C GLU A 724 40.96 -43.62 -4.22
N ALA A 725 40.51 -44.26 -3.20
CA ALA A 725 41.29 -44.51 -2.00
C ALA A 725 42.52 -45.37 -2.36
N PRO A 726 43.68 -45.08 -1.81
CA PRO A 726 44.91 -45.77 -2.17
C PRO A 726 44.90 -47.27 -1.73
N ILE A 727 44.01 -47.60 -0.76
CA ILE A 727 43.78 -48.96 -0.33
C ILE A 727 42.30 -49.33 -0.66
N LYS A 728 42.14 -50.32 -1.57
CA LYS A 728 40.81 -50.84 -1.95
C LYS A 728 40.24 -51.79 -0.92
N SER A 729 41.10 -52.60 -0.36
CA SER A 729 40.73 -53.54 0.71
C SER A 729 41.96 -54.00 1.49
N ALA A 730 41.78 -54.27 2.75
CA ALA A 730 42.77 -54.96 3.57
C ALA A 730 42.07 -55.95 4.50
N THR A 731 42.71 -57.08 4.69
CA THR A 731 42.20 -58.09 5.62
C THR A 731 43.30 -58.49 6.56
N ALA A 732 42.96 -58.76 7.81
CA ALA A 732 43.87 -59.28 8.83
C ALA A 732 43.47 -60.68 9.28
N THR A 733 44.48 -61.49 9.60
CA THR A 733 44.30 -62.83 10.19
C THR A 733 45.34 -63.03 11.26
N ALA A 734 44.95 -63.68 12.34
CA ALA A 734 45.88 -64.06 13.40
C ALA A 734 46.45 -65.45 13.17
N ASN A 735 47.69 -65.66 13.60
CA ASN A 735 48.33 -66.97 13.49
C ASN A 735 47.95 -67.92 14.63
N LYS A 736 47.19 -67.43 15.60
CA LYS A 736 46.70 -68.16 16.80
C LYS A 736 45.33 -67.73 17.19
N THR A 737 44.52 -68.60 17.75
CA THR A 737 43.24 -68.39 18.37
C THR A 737 43.26 -68.24 19.88
N VAL A 738 44.34 -68.65 20.47
CA VAL A 738 44.59 -68.54 21.94
C VAL A 738 45.99 -68.03 22.15
N LEU A 739 46.14 -67.05 23.07
CA LEU A 739 47.40 -66.42 23.43
C LEU A 739 47.59 -66.58 24.98
N TYR A 740 48.64 -67.24 25.41
CA TYR A 740 48.91 -67.44 26.80
C TYR A 740 49.85 -66.38 27.39
N ARG A 741 49.47 -65.76 28.54
CA ARG A 741 50.27 -64.74 29.17
C ARG A 741 51.56 -65.25 29.84
N ASN A 742 51.54 -66.42 30.39
CA ASN A 742 52.65 -67.00 31.10
C ASN A 742 53.32 -68.19 30.40
N GLY A 743 52.93 -68.47 29.20
CA GLY A 743 53.44 -69.54 28.33
C GLY A 743 54.79 -69.19 27.70
N GLY A 744 55.83 -70.05 27.74
CA GLY A 744 57.17 -69.87 27.23
C GLY A 744 57.28 -69.38 25.79
N GLY A 745 57.22 -69.99 24.77
CA GLY A 745 57.29 -69.57 23.39
C GLY A 745 55.96 -69.05 22.74
N ALA A 746 54.85 -69.04 23.53
CA ALA A 746 53.52 -68.74 23.04
C ALA A 746 52.96 -67.31 23.38
N ARG A 747 53.82 -66.43 23.88
CA ARG A 747 53.45 -65.09 24.38
C ARG A 747 53.16 -64.08 23.28
N GLN A 748 53.45 -64.40 22.06
CA GLN A 748 53.23 -63.51 20.92
C GLN A 748 52.16 -64.03 19.96
N ILE A 749 51.33 -63.14 19.50
CA ILE A 749 50.40 -63.33 18.39
C ILE A 749 50.88 -62.49 17.20
N SER A 750 50.88 -63.08 16.02
CA SER A 750 51.22 -62.40 14.77
C SER A 750 49.99 -62.25 13.96
N PHE A 751 49.77 -61.02 13.49
CA PHE A 751 48.70 -60.68 12.58
C PHE A 751 49.27 -60.56 11.14
N LYS A 752 48.85 -61.42 10.24
CA LYS A 752 49.11 -61.30 8.84
C LYS A 752 48.02 -60.46 8.18
N PHE A 753 48.40 -59.62 7.29
CA PHE A 753 47.45 -58.79 6.53
C PHE A 753 47.75 -58.85 5.05
N ASN A 754 46.65 -58.71 4.27
CA ASN A 754 46.70 -58.62 2.79
C ASN A 754 46.06 -57.32 2.37
N VAL A 755 46.73 -56.54 1.58
CA VAL A 755 46.31 -55.22 1.14
C VAL A 755 46.21 -55.21 -0.40
N LYS A 756 45.02 -54.82 -0.88
CA LYS A 756 44.84 -54.51 -2.30
C LYS A 756 44.87 -52.99 -2.44
N THR A 757 45.75 -52.48 -3.23
CA THR A 757 45.87 -51.05 -3.56
C THR A 757 45.11 -50.69 -4.85
N SER A 758 44.85 -49.45 -5.04
CA SER A 758 44.36 -48.90 -6.27
C SER A 758 45.50 -48.77 -7.31
N ASP A 759 45.15 -48.65 -8.59
CA ASP A 759 46.13 -48.50 -9.65
C ASP A 759 47.02 -47.27 -9.41
N GLY A 760 48.32 -47.42 -9.60
CA GLY A 760 49.32 -46.38 -9.35
C GLY A 760 49.81 -46.28 -7.88
N TYR A 761 49.26 -47.09 -6.97
CA TYR A 761 49.76 -47.23 -5.60
C TYR A 761 50.39 -48.56 -5.35
N THR A 762 51.51 -48.55 -4.71
CA THR A 762 52.17 -49.78 -4.23
C THR A 762 52.46 -49.66 -2.72
N VAL A 763 52.25 -50.76 -2.00
CA VAL A 763 52.64 -50.86 -0.62
C VAL A 763 54.12 -51.14 -0.58
N SER A 764 54.95 -50.10 -0.53
CA SER A 764 56.40 -50.25 -0.45
C SER A 764 56.98 -49.26 0.59
N ASP A 765 58.21 -49.49 1.04
CA ASP A 765 58.92 -48.64 2.04
C ASP A 765 59.05 -47.16 1.59
N ALA A 766 59.02 -46.90 0.29
CA ALA A 766 59.09 -45.52 -0.25
C ALA A 766 57.88 -44.68 0.12
N ASN A 767 56.75 -45.28 0.46
CA ASN A 767 55.44 -44.60 0.67
C ASN A 767 55.08 -44.36 2.14
N LYS A 768 56.03 -44.54 3.10
CA LYS A 768 55.77 -44.35 4.53
C LYS A 768 54.50 -45.06 5.03
N VAL A 769 54.47 -46.38 4.81
CA VAL A 769 53.37 -47.20 5.26
C VAL A 769 53.62 -47.60 6.68
N THR A 770 52.66 -47.33 7.59
CA THR A 770 52.69 -47.85 8.94
C THR A 770 51.47 -48.73 9.19
N VAL A 771 51.62 -49.64 10.12
CA VAL A 771 50.57 -50.57 10.55
C VAL A 771 50.41 -50.48 12.07
N GLY A 772 49.28 -49.98 12.53
CA GLY A 772 48.88 -49.95 13.94
C GLY A 772 48.02 -51.17 14.28
N LEU A 773 48.36 -51.86 15.35
CA LEU A 773 47.55 -52.91 15.95
C LEU A 773 46.69 -52.27 17.06
N TYR A 774 45.38 -52.42 16.94
CA TYR A 774 44.41 -51.85 17.91
C TYR A 774 43.63 -52.99 18.60
N VAL A 775 43.30 -52.78 19.88
CA VAL A 775 42.32 -53.55 20.63
C VAL A 775 41.23 -52.58 21.09
N GLY A 776 40.03 -52.68 20.55
CA GLY A 776 39.06 -51.60 20.64
C GLY A 776 39.66 -50.30 20.02
N ASP A 777 39.57 -49.19 20.74
CA ASP A 777 40.14 -47.91 20.34
C ASP A 777 41.59 -47.69 20.80
N THR A 778 42.23 -48.71 21.50
CA THR A 778 43.55 -48.59 22.08
C THR A 778 44.61 -49.08 21.13
N LEU A 779 45.55 -48.18 20.77
CA LEU A 779 46.72 -48.53 19.99
C LEU A 779 47.69 -49.34 20.85
N ILE A 780 47.94 -50.62 20.48
CA ILE A 780 48.85 -51.53 21.16
C ILE A 780 50.25 -51.35 20.62
N ARG A 781 50.38 -51.25 19.30
CA ARG A 781 51.69 -51.14 18.64
C ARG A 781 51.50 -50.48 17.27
N GLU A 782 52.44 -49.63 16.91
CA GLU A 782 52.62 -49.14 15.57
C GLU A 782 53.97 -49.53 15.04
N SER A 783 54.06 -49.98 13.83
CA SER A 783 55.28 -50.42 13.17
C SER A 783 55.31 -49.95 11.72
N ASP A 784 56.51 -49.59 11.24
CA ASP A 784 56.73 -49.31 9.81
C ASP A 784 56.52 -50.60 8.99
N PHE A 785 55.92 -50.43 7.81
CA PHE A 785 55.77 -51.54 6.90
C PHE A 785 57.09 -51.86 6.19
N GLY A 786 57.93 -52.63 6.81
CA GLY A 786 59.29 -52.99 6.30
C GLY A 786 59.29 -54.15 5.28
N GLY A 787 58.31 -54.20 4.37
CA GLY A 787 58.15 -55.31 3.41
C GLY A 787 57.55 -56.58 3.96
N ASN A 788 57.32 -56.65 5.26
CA ASN A 788 56.71 -57.76 5.98
C ASN A 788 55.17 -57.52 6.14
N SER A 789 54.35 -58.41 5.57
CA SER A 789 52.90 -58.39 5.69
C SER A 789 52.40 -58.90 7.06
N SER A 790 53.13 -58.61 8.13
CA SER A 790 52.74 -59.03 9.47
C SER A 790 53.26 -58.09 10.59
N THR A 791 52.42 -57.87 11.61
CA THR A 791 52.78 -57.26 12.89
C THR A 791 52.55 -58.22 14.03
N PHE A 792 53.12 -57.98 15.16
CA PHE A 792 52.96 -58.87 16.32
C PHE A 792 52.77 -58.10 17.65
N ALA A 793 52.20 -58.77 18.68
CA ALA A 793 52.14 -58.23 20.03
C ALA A 793 52.21 -59.31 21.03
N ASN A 794 52.72 -59.00 22.26
CA ASN A 794 52.69 -59.86 23.38
C ASN A 794 51.36 -59.84 24.13
N ALA A 795 51.00 -60.90 24.84
CA ALA A 795 49.79 -60.97 25.61
C ALA A 795 49.64 -59.82 26.61
N SER A 796 50.78 -59.46 27.27
CA SER A 796 50.83 -58.40 28.28
C SER A 796 50.66 -56.96 27.69
N GLU A 797 50.88 -56.78 26.38
CA GLU A 797 50.65 -55.52 25.68
C GLU A 797 49.18 -55.37 25.32
N ILE A 798 48.45 -56.49 25.17
CA ILE A 798 47.08 -56.55 24.69
C ILE A 798 46.04 -56.46 25.84
N SER A 799 46.23 -57.29 26.88
CA SER A 799 45.29 -57.29 27.99
C SER A 799 45.93 -57.88 29.26
N ASP A 800 45.59 -57.32 30.41
CA ASP A 800 46.01 -57.83 31.75
C ASP A 800 45.03 -58.87 32.28
N THR A 801 43.94 -59.17 31.66
CA THR A 801 42.88 -60.11 32.05
C THR A 801 42.67 -61.19 31.01
N ASP A 802 42.22 -62.36 31.43
CA ASP A 802 41.81 -63.42 30.50
C ASP A 802 40.46 -63.12 29.86
N GLY A 803 40.26 -63.56 28.64
CA GLY A 803 38.99 -63.36 27.88
C GLY A 803 39.18 -63.21 26.40
N THR A 804 38.09 -63.11 25.75
CA THR A 804 38.04 -62.89 24.27
C THR A 804 38.40 -61.43 23.93
N VAL A 805 39.32 -61.24 23.05
CA VAL A 805 39.80 -59.93 22.54
C VAL A 805 39.51 -59.86 21.07
N LYS A 806 39.01 -58.66 20.62
CA LYS A 806 38.90 -58.27 19.25
C LYS A 806 40.00 -57.28 18.92
N ALA A 807 40.79 -57.58 17.95
CA ALA A 807 41.84 -56.68 17.45
C ALA A 807 41.68 -56.46 15.98
N HIS A 808 42.03 -55.26 15.54
CA HIS A 808 42.08 -54.90 14.11
C HIS A 808 43.38 -54.16 13.79
N LEU A 809 43.71 -54.12 12.51
CA LEU A 809 44.86 -53.34 12.09
C LEU A 809 44.38 -52.05 11.39
N VAL A 810 45.05 -50.94 11.68
CA VAL A 810 44.90 -49.71 10.93
C VAL A 810 46.15 -49.56 10.07
N ILE A 811 45.96 -49.69 8.76
CA ILE A 811 47.01 -49.51 7.77
C ILE A 811 47.02 -48.10 7.29
N LYS A 812 48.12 -47.38 7.50
CA LYS A 812 48.28 -45.99 7.08
C LYS A 812 49.19 -45.90 5.89
N LEU A 813 48.69 -45.29 4.82
CA LEU A 813 49.46 -45.06 3.58
C LEU A 813 49.34 -43.55 3.23
N ASN A 814 50.38 -42.78 3.43
CA ASN A 814 50.47 -41.35 3.16
C ASN A 814 49.31 -40.57 3.80
N GLY A 815 48.99 -40.83 5.09
CA GLY A 815 47.90 -40.25 5.83
C GLY A 815 46.56 -40.95 5.69
N TYR A 816 46.33 -41.75 4.67
CA TYR A 816 45.12 -42.54 4.52
C TYR A 816 45.15 -43.69 5.53
N GLU A 817 44.05 -43.85 6.23
CA GLU A 817 43.87 -44.91 7.24
C GLU A 817 42.77 -45.87 6.79
N TYR A 818 43.11 -47.16 6.75
CA TYR A 818 42.20 -48.25 6.46
C TYR A 818 42.13 -49.23 7.60
N VAL A 819 40.93 -49.45 8.13
CA VAL A 819 40.70 -50.44 9.22
C VAL A 819 40.39 -51.79 8.60
N THR A 820 41.13 -52.82 8.98
CA THR A 820 40.84 -54.19 8.55
C THR A 820 39.62 -54.74 9.31
N ASN A 821 39.23 -55.97 8.91
CA ASN A 821 38.29 -56.76 9.73
C ASN A 821 38.84 -56.97 11.14
N ASP A 822 37.93 -57.17 12.09
CA ASP A 822 38.26 -57.65 13.43
C ASP A 822 38.76 -59.10 13.36
N VAL A 823 39.76 -59.38 14.17
CA VAL A 823 40.30 -60.72 14.43
C VAL A 823 40.05 -61.02 15.89
N GLU A 824 39.28 -62.08 16.14
CA GLU A 824 38.97 -62.51 17.51
C GLU A 824 39.97 -63.63 17.95
N PHE A 825 40.43 -63.49 19.17
CA PHE A 825 41.29 -64.54 19.82
C PHE A 825 41.10 -64.49 21.36
N GLU A 826 41.49 -65.55 22.06
CA GLU A 826 41.38 -65.68 23.51
C GLU A 826 42.73 -65.39 24.18
N ILE A 827 42.72 -64.62 25.25
CA ILE A 827 43.87 -64.51 26.12
C ILE A 827 43.57 -65.38 27.36
N ALA A 828 44.53 -66.26 27.68
CA ALA A 828 44.39 -67.18 28.81
C ALA A 828 45.67 -67.19 29.60
N THR A 829 45.58 -67.54 30.90
CA THR A 829 46.70 -67.86 31.79
C THR A 829 46.89 -69.36 31.75
N CYS A 830 48.08 -69.83 31.42
CA CYS A 830 48.39 -71.26 31.46
C CYS A 830 48.77 -71.73 32.93
#